data_7dcf6da738ecc486cc99d4d7a4c7203d
#
_entry.id   7dcf6da738ecc486cc99d4d7a4c7203d
#
_cell.length_a   1.000
_cell.length_b   1.000
_cell.length_c   1.000
_cell.angle_alpha   90.00
_cell.angle_beta   90.00
_cell.angle_gamma   90.00
#
_symmetry.space_group_name_H-M   'P 1'
#
loop_
_entity.id
_entity.type
_entity.pdbx_description
1 polymer ?
#
loop_
_entity_poly.entity_id
_entity_poly.type
_entity_poly.pdbx_seq_one_letter_code
_entity_poly.pdbx_strand_id
1 'polypeptide(L)'
;VIKIQLPDNSIKEFEHKPTALEVAAAIGSKLAKDTVGAKINGSKETIDLRLPLEDGTKLEIVTAKSEEGRDVIRHSAAHVLAQAAQELYPGTQVTIGPVTRDGFYYDFHREEAFTPDDLKALEKKMNHIIKQNLDLTKKVVSRADAIETFRKLGETFKVELIEDLPESEEISIYHQGNERSGDWFDLCRGPHIQKTGQIKAFKLLSLAGSYWRGDEKREGLQRIYGTAFESKEALAEHMRLLEEAKKRDHRKLGKDLDLFTMIPDYAPGSPFFTPRGTFVYNALVDYMREKYNKHGYDEVITPQIYDTELYHRSGHYDNYKENMFFTETDGREFSVKPMNCPGHCLLFGSKKKSYRELPYRMADFGRLHRYERSGVMHGLTRVRTFCQDDAHVFCRVDQLQQEISNLMVFLNEVYNELGMSNYKIFLSTRPEKRMGSDEIWDKAEKALRDALESLNLEYEVNEGDGAFYGPKLDIMFVDALKRDWQLGTLQADFNLPEAFDLNFVNEENTTERPVMLHRAILGSLERFFGVYLEHTGGRLPLWMTPTQIKILNVSDKHSEFCEALTNKFKDAGVRAEFDSRGEKLGFKIREAQLQQTPYMITCGDDEVESGNISVRLRTGEVEKDLDLDKFIESLKEKISTKSLDLTL
;
A
#
# COMPACT_ATOMS: atom_id res chain seq x y z
N VAL A 1 -39.65 13.25 24.64
CA VAL A 1 -38.98 13.82 23.46
C VAL A 1 -37.57 13.28 23.45
N ILE A 2 -37.17 12.63 22.36
CA ILE A 2 -35.83 12.07 22.12
C ILE A 2 -35.02 13.08 21.32
N LYS A 3 -33.84 13.42 21.81
CA LYS A 3 -32.93 14.41 21.20
C LYS A 3 -31.78 13.72 20.51
N ILE A 4 -31.59 13.98 19.23
CA ILE A 4 -30.48 13.45 18.42
C ILE A 4 -29.57 14.61 18.01
N GLN A 5 -28.30 14.55 18.37
CA GLN A 5 -27.30 15.55 18.02
C GLN A 5 -26.63 15.18 16.68
N LEU A 6 -26.54 16.14 15.76
CA LEU A 6 -25.86 15.98 14.47
C LEU A 6 -24.39 16.48 14.53
N PRO A 7 -23.54 16.19 13.55
CA PRO A 7 -22.13 16.59 13.56
C PRO A 7 -21.90 18.12 13.62
N ASP A 8 -22.86 18.91 13.12
CA ASP A 8 -22.85 20.37 13.19
C ASP A 8 -23.33 20.93 14.53
N ASN A 9 -23.50 20.04 15.53
CA ASN A 9 -24.06 20.31 16.84
C ASN A 9 -25.56 20.73 16.87
N SER A 10 -26.26 20.69 15.75
CA SER A 10 -27.70 20.87 15.71
C SER A 10 -28.42 19.68 16.35
N ILE A 11 -29.58 19.95 16.96
CA ILE A 11 -30.40 18.93 17.63
C ILE A 11 -31.72 18.75 16.88
N LYS A 12 -32.08 17.48 16.64
CA LYS A 12 -33.40 17.08 16.14
C LYS A 12 -34.17 16.38 17.24
N GLU A 13 -35.46 16.76 17.41
CA GLU A 13 -36.32 16.24 18.45
C GLU A 13 -37.41 15.35 17.84
N PHE A 14 -37.69 14.22 18.51
CA PHE A 14 -38.68 13.21 18.07
C PHE A 14 -39.55 12.80 19.26
N GLU A 15 -40.81 12.47 19.02
CA GLU A 15 -41.72 12.00 20.06
C GLU A 15 -41.54 10.53 20.43
N HIS A 16 -40.84 9.75 19.58
CA HIS A 16 -40.50 8.34 19.76
C HIS A 16 -38.99 8.13 19.53
N LYS A 17 -38.49 6.94 19.80
CA LYS A 17 -37.10 6.56 19.43
C LYS A 17 -36.98 6.52 17.92
N PRO A 18 -36.33 7.52 17.27
CA PRO A 18 -36.22 7.52 15.82
C PRO A 18 -35.18 6.52 15.36
N THR A 19 -35.29 6.07 14.13
CA THR A 19 -34.21 5.41 13.41
C THR A 19 -33.29 6.42 12.72
N ALA A 20 -32.07 6.03 12.37
CA ALA A 20 -31.18 6.92 11.62
C ALA A 20 -31.78 7.35 10.26
N LEU A 21 -32.62 6.51 9.66
CA LEU A 21 -33.34 6.83 8.45
C LEU A 21 -34.39 7.93 8.65
N GLU A 22 -35.15 7.88 9.74
CA GLU A 22 -36.14 8.92 10.07
C GLU A 22 -35.47 10.26 10.35
N VAL A 23 -34.31 10.23 11.02
CA VAL A 23 -33.49 11.44 11.23
C VAL A 23 -32.99 11.99 9.88
N ALA A 24 -32.49 11.16 8.99
CA ALA A 24 -32.08 11.57 7.64
C ALA A 24 -33.24 12.17 6.83
N ALA A 25 -34.44 11.58 6.94
CA ALA A 25 -35.66 12.08 6.28
C ALA A 25 -36.10 13.44 6.84
N ALA A 26 -35.98 13.65 8.15
CA ALA A 26 -36.26 14.92 8.80
C ALA A 26 -35.26 16.05 8.46
N ILE A 27 -34.05 15.70 7.99
CA ILE A 27 -33.06 16.65 7.45
C ILE A 27 -33.39 16.98 5.99
N GLY A 28 -33.68 15.95 5.18
CA GLY A 28 -34.02 16.16 3.78
C GLY A 28 -34.24 14.87 2.98
N SER A 29 -35.18 14.90 2.04
CA SER A 29 -35.56 13.74 1.25
C SER A 29 -34.44 13.17 0.35
N LYS A 30 -33.52 14.04 -0.11
CA LYS A 30 -32.34 13.63 -0.88
C LYS A 30 -31.36 12.88 0.00
N LEU A 31 -31.08 13.40 1.20
CA LEU A 31 -30.19 12.73 2.15
C LEU A 31 -30.73 11.35 2.51
N ALA A 32 -32.02 11.24 2.85
CA ALA A 32 -32.65 9.96 3.17
C ALA A 32 -32.50 8.88 2.05
N LYS A 33 -32.54 9.30 0.79
CA LYS A 33 -32.35 8.40 -0.36
C LYS A 33 -30.90 7.95 -0.53
N ASP A 34 -29.95 8.81 -0.19
CA ASP A 34 -28.52 8.56 -0.33
C ASP A 34 -27.92 7.86 0.91
N THR A 35 -28.68 7.80 2.01
CA THR A 35 -28.26 7.18 3.28
C THR A 35 -28.25 5.66 3.19
N VAL A 36 -27.16 5.03 3.61
CA VAL A 36 -26.96 3.57 3.59
C VAL A 36 -26.55 3.00 4.95
N GLY A 37 -26.12 3.83 5.88
CA GLY A 37 -25.70 3.48 7.23
C GLY A 37 -25.61 4.70 8.14
N ALA A 38 -25.24 4.48 9.38
CA ALA A 38 -25.00 5.56 10.34
C ALA A 38 -23.89 5.18 11.32
N LYS A 39 -23.26 6.19 11.94
CA LYS A 39 -22.34 6.01 13.07
C LYS A 39 -22.91 6.72 14.28
N ILE A 40 -22.70 6.17 15.46
CA ILE A 40 -23.22 6.72 16.71
C ILE A 40 -22.09 6.97 17.72
N ASN A 41 -22.21 8.08 18.46
CA ASN A 41 -21.34 8.43 19.60
C ASN A 41 -19.84 8.38 19.29
N GLY A 42 -19.45 8.72 18.05
CA GLY A 42 -18.04 8.72 17.61
C GLY A 42 -17.46 7.32 17.32
N SER A 43 -18.31 6.28 17.31
CA SER A 43 -17.87 4.93 16.90
C SER A 43 -17.38 4.92 15.45
N LYS A 44 -16.35 4.13 15.18
CA LYS A 44 -15.88 3.85 13.80
C LYS A 44 -16.81 2.87 13.07
N GLU A 45 -17.59 2.08 13.80
CA GLU A 45 -18.49 1.09 13.22
C GLU A 45 -19.74 1.73 12.63
N THR A 46 -20.09 1.31 11.42
CA THR A 46 -21.35 1.67 10.77
C THR A 46 -22.45 0.74 11.23
N ILE A 47 -23.58 1.30 11.66
CA ILE A 47 -24.77 0.58 12.10
C ILE A 47 -25.87 0.58 11.05
N ASP A 48 -26.80 -0.38 11.17
CA ASP A 48 -28.00 -0.47 10.32
C ASP A 48 -28.96 0.74 10.57
N LEU A 49 -29.50 1.27 9.49
CA LEU A 49 -30.37 2.45 9.50
C LEU A 49 -31.69 2.26 10.24
N ARG A 50 -32.11 1.02 10.49
CA ARG A 50 -33.40 0.70 11.11
C ARG A 50 -33.30 0.48 12.61
N LEU A 51 -32.09 0.59 13.18
CA LEU A 51 -31.92 0.49 14.63
C LEU A 51 -32.49 1.74 15.31
N PRO A 52 -33.32 1.59 16.36
CA PRO A 52 -33.84 2.72 17.13
C PRO A 52 -32.71 3.40 17.91
N LEU A 53 -32.71 4.73 17.89
CA LEU A 53 -31.71 5.55 18.55
C LEU A 53 -32.19 5.99 19.95
N GLU A 54 -31.26 6.02 20.89
CA GLU A 54 -31.51 6.46 22.27
C GLU A 54 -31.41 7.99 22.39
N ASP A 55 -32.00 8.53 23.47
CA ASP A 55 -31.90 9.95 23.78
C ASP A 55 -30.45 10.39 24.01
N GLY A 56 -30.08 11.55 23.47
CA GLY A 56 -28.72 12.09 23.55
C GLY A 56 -27.72 11.48 22.57
N THR A 57 -28.14 10.57 21.67
CA THR A 57 -27.25 9.97 20.66
C THR A 57 -26.66 11.04 19.74
N LYS A 58 -25.33 11.02 19.58
CA LYS A 58 -24.62 11.75 18.51
C LYS A 58 -24.64 10.89 17.25
N LEU A 59 -25.28 11.40 16.19
CA LEU A 59 -25.52 10.65 14.96
C LEU A 59 -24.75 11.27 13.79
N GLU A 60 -23.96 10.45 13.12
CA GLU A 60 -23.35 10.75 11.81
C GLU A 60 -24.01 9.89 10.74
N ILE A 61 -24.52 10.53 9.68
CA ILE A 61 -25.17 9.84 8.56
C ILE A 61 -24.10 9.36 7.56
N VAL A 62 -24.13 8.07 7.24
CA VAL A 62 -23.26 7.45 6.23
C VAL A 62 -24.01 7.38 4.90
N THR A 63 -23.48 8.06 3.89
CA THR A 63 -24.08 8.11 2.55
C THR A 63 -23.40 7.13 1.59
N ALA A 64 -24.09 6.73 0.54
CA ALA A 64 -23.58 5.81 -0.49
C ALA A 64 -22.24 6.23 -1.14
N LYS A 65 -21.87 7.53 -1.06
CA LYS A 65 -20.65 8.07 -1.66
C LYS A 65 -19.44 8.01 -0.75
N SER A 66 -19.63 7.86 0.56
CA SER A 66 -18.52 7.69 1.49
C SER A 66 -17.89 6.30 1.32
N GLU A 67 -16.68 6.11 1.84
CA GLU A 67 -15.98 4.82 1.81
C GLU A 67 -16.78 3.75 2.57
N GLU A 68 -17.23 4.06 3.78
CA GLU A 68 -18.05 3.19 4.62
C GLU A 68 -19.40 2.88 3.96
N GLY A 69 -19.98 3.86 3.27
CA GLY A 69 -21.23 3.64 2.54
C GLY A 69 -21.06 2.71 1.33
N ARG A 70 -19.93 2.79 0.64
CA ARG A 70 -19.58 1.81 -0.41
C ARG A 70 -19.40 0.42 0.17
N ASP A 71 -18.86 0.30 1.37
CA ASP A 71 -18.70 -1.01 2.03
C ASP A 71 -20.04 -1.63 2.37
N VAL A 72 -21.01 -0.84 2.82
CA VAL A 72 -22.41 -1.32 3.01
C VAL A 72 -23.02 -1.79 1.69
N ILE A 73 -22.79 -1.06 0.59
CA ILE A 73 -23.27 -1.46 -0.76
C ILE A 73 -22.58 -2.74 -1.22
N ARG A 74 -21.27 -2.87 -1.03
CA ARG A 74 -20.48 -4.07 -1.38
C ARG A 74 -20.91 -5.28 -0.59
N HIS A 75 -21.12 -5.11 0.72
CA HIS A 75 -21.62 -6.17 1.59
C HIS A 75 -22.98 -6.67 1.13
N SER A 76 -23.88 -5.77 0.77
CA SER A 76 -25.20 -6.13 0.25
C SER A 76 -25.12 -6.76 -1.14
N ALA A 77 -24.18 -6.34 -1.99
CA ALA A 77 -23.94 -6.97 -3.28
C ALA A 77 -23.40 -8.41 -3.13
N ALA A 78 -22.61 -8.68 -2.07
CA ALA A 78 -22.17 -10.04 -1.73
C ALA A 78 -23.36 -10.96 -1.41
N HIS A 79 -24.35 -10.46 -0.66
CA HIS A 79 -25.59 -11.21 -0.40
C HIS A 79 -26.42 -11.44 -1.67
N VAL A 80 -26.53 -10.45 -2.55
CA VAL A 80 -27.19 -10.62 -3.86
C VAL A 80 -26.48 -11.65 -4.73
N LEU A 81 -25.12 -11.72 -4.66
CA LEU A 81 -24.35 -12.77 -5.33
C LEU A 81 -24.64 -14.14 -4.73
N ALA A 82 -24.70 -14.26 -3.41
CA ALA A 82 -24.99 -15.52 -2.73
C ALA A 82 -26.36 -16.06 -3.10
N GLN A 83 -27.40 -15.20 -3.07
CA GLN A 83 -28.73 -15.55 -3.53
C GLN A 83 -28.73 -16.00 -5.03
N ALA A 84 -28.04 -15.22 -5.88
CA ALA A 84 -27.98 -15.54 -7.31
C ALA A 84 -27.30 -16.90 -7.55
N ALA A 85 -26.25 -17.23 -6.79
CA ALA A 85 -25.53 -18.49 -6.90
C ALA A 85 -26.44 -19.68 -6.49
N GLN A 86 -27.11 -19.58 -5.36
CA GLN A 86 -28.02 -20.66 -4.91
C GLN A 86 -29.24 -20.85 -5.80
N GLU A 87 -29.79 -19.76 -6.36
CA GLU A 87 -30.93 -19.86 -7.27
C GLU A 87 -30.58 -20.43 -8.66
N LEU A 88 -29.36 -20.17 -9.15
CA LEU A 88 -28.88 -20.71 -10.43
C LEU A 88 -28.32 -22.13 -10.30
N TYR A 89 -27.69 -22.42 -9.18
CA TYR A 89 -26.94 -23.66 -8.94
C TYR A 89 -27.39 -24.31 -7.62
N PRO A 90 -28.54 -24.98 -7.62
CA PRO A 90 -29.08 -25.67 -6.44
C PRO A 90 -28.03 -26.61 -5.81
N GLY A 91 -27.95 -26.65 -4.48
CA GLY A 91 -26.97 -27.41 -3.74
C GLY A 91 -25.63 -26.66 -3.47
N THR A 92 -25.48 -25.45 -4.00
CA THR A 92 -24.35 -24.59 -3.62
C THR A 92 -24.50 -24.12 -2.18
N GLN A 93 -23.52 -24.43 -1.33
CA GLN A 93 -23.46 -23.92 0.04
C GLN A 93 -22.74 -22.58 0.10
N VAL A 94 -23.26 -21.68 0.90
CA VAL A 94 -22.70 -20.35 1.12
C VAL A 94 -21.89 -20.33 2.41
N THR A 95 -20.74 -19.67 2.41
CA THR A 95 -19.86 -19.60 3.58
C THR A 95 -19.75 -18.19 4.13
N ILE A 96 -18.78 -17.38 3.67
CA ILE A 96 -18.57 -16.01 4.09
C ILE A 96 -18.39 -15.09 2.89
N GLY A 97 -18.85 -13.85 3.02
CA GLY A 97 -18.78 -12.82 1.97
C GLY A 97 -18.33 -11.45 2.50
N PRO A 98 -17.07 -11.31 2.99
CA PRO A 98 -16.61 -10.04 3.53
C PRO A 98 -16.35 -9.00 2.45
N VAL A 99 -16.41 -7.74 2.87
CA VAL A 99 -15.94 -6.59 2.11
C VAL A 99 -14.42 -6.56 2.11
N THR A 100 -13.84 -6.15 1.00
CA THR A 100 -12.41 -5.85 0.85
C THR A 100 -12.24 -4.38 0.49
N ARG A 101 -11.00 -3.87 0.55
CA ARG A 101 -10.69 -2.49 0.20
C ARG A 101 -11.32 -2.02 -1.12
N ASP A 102 -11.25 -2.86 -2.16
CA ASP A 102 -11.65 -2.49 -3.53
C ASP A 102 -12.95 -3.16 -3.99
N GLY A 103 -13.60 -3.95 -3.13
CA GLY A 103 -14.80 -4.69 -3.50
C GLY A 103 -15.29 -5.62 -2.40
N PHE A 104 -15.64 -6.83 -2.79
CA PHE A 104 -16.05 -7.91 -1.92
C PHE A 104 -15.66 -9.24 -2.54
N TYR A 105 -15.72 -10.30 -1.77
CA TYR A 105 -15.78 -11.65 -2.31
C TYR A 105 -16.88 -12.46 -1.59
N TYR A 106 -17.22 -13.60 -2.18
CA TYR A 106 -18.02 -14.61 -1.50
C TYR A 106 -17.43 -16.00 -1.78
N ASP A 107 -17.30 -16.81 -0.74
CA ASP A 107 -16.80 -18.19 -0.82
C ASP A 107 -17.96 -19.18 -0.88
N PHE A 108 -17.89 -20.09 -1.81
CA PHE A 108 -18.90 -21.11 -2.07
C PHE A 108 -18.29 -22.50 -2.00
N HIS A 109 -19.04 -23.45 -1.46
CA HIS A 109 -18.75 -24.87 -1.61
C HIS A 109 -19.72 -25.49 -2.63
N ARG A 110 -19.16 -26.04 -3.71
CA ARG A 110 -19.90 -26.65 -4.81
C ARG A 110 -19.05 -27.76 -5.43
N GLU A 111 -19.68 -28.87 -5.86
CA GLU A 111 -18.98 -29.99 -6.51
C GLU A 111 -18.35 -29.59 -7.85
N GLU A 112 -19.13 -28.89 -8.70
CA GLU A 112 -18.63 -28.40 -9.97
C GLU A 112 -17.98 -27.02 -9.82
N ALA A 113 -16.83 -26.81 -10.47
CA ALA A 113 -16.13 -25.53 -10.44
C ALA A 113 -16.91 -24.46 -11.24
N PHE A 114 -16.95 -23.23 -10.69
CA PHE A 114 -17.41 -22.07 -11.45
C PHE A 114 -16.45 -21.76 -12.60
N THR A 115 -17.04 -21.37 -13.73
CA THR A 115 -16.31 -20.97 -14.94
C THR A 115 -16.45 -19.47 -15.20
N PRO A 116 -15.63 -18.87 -16.07
CA PRO A 116 -15.81 -17.47 -16.48
C PRO A 116 -17.19 -17.18 -17.12
N ASP A 117 -17.84 -18.17 -17.73
CA ASP A 117 -19.19 -18.01 -18.28
C ASP A 117 -20.25 -17.99 -17.19
N ASP A 118 -20.04 -18.70 -16.08
CA ASP A 118 -20.93 -18.64 -14.92
C ASP A 118 -20.93 -17.23 -14.30
N LEU A 119 -19.83 -16.50 -14.34
CA LEU A 119 -19.80 -15.10 -13.87
C LEU A 119 -20.79 -14.23 -14.64
N LYS A 120 -20.93 -14.42 -15.95
CA LYS A 120 -21.90 -13.68 -16.78
C LYS A 120 -23.36 -14.07 -16.44
N ALA A 121 -23.60 -15.36 -16.19
CA ALA A 121 -24.89 -15.85 -15.76
C ALA A 121 -25.28 -15.29 -14.39
N LEU A 122 -24.35 -15.30 -13.44
CA LEU A 122 -24.50 -14.71 -12.11
C LEU A 122 -24.77 -13.21 -12.18
N GLU A 123 -24.02 -12.44 -12.97
CA GLU A 123 -24.27 -11.00 -13.17
C GLU A 123 -25.68 -10.73 -13.70
N LYS A 124 -26.14 -11.54 -14.65
CA LYS A 124 -27.51 -11.43 -15.19
C LYS A 124 -28.55 -11.70 -14.11
N LYS A 125 -28.31 -12.73 -13.29
CA LYS A 125 -29.23 -13.11 -12.20
C LYS A 125 -29.21 -12.04 -11.08
N MET A 126 -28.06 -11.54 -10.68
CA MET A 126 -27.92 -10.43 -9.72
C MET A 126 -28.69 -9.19 -10.20
N ASN A 127 -28.53 -8.81 -11.47
CA ASN A 127 -29.30 -7.70 -12.06
C ASN A 127 -30.82 -7.93 -11.99
N HIS A 128 -31.28 -9.17 -12.13
CA HIS A 128 -32.69 -9.51 -11.98
C HIS A 128 -33.16 -9.30 -10.52
N ILE A 129 -32.40 -9.81 -9.55
CA ILE A 129 -32.68 -9.65 -8.11
C ILE A 129 -32.70 -8.16 -7.72
N ILE A 130 -31.72 -7.39 -8.17
CA ILE A 130 -31.62 -5.95 -7.91
C ILE A 130 -32.83 -5.20 -8.43
N LYS A 131 -33.32 -5.54 -9.64
CA LYS A 131 -34.51 -4.93 -10.25
C LYS A 131 -35.82 -5.27 -9.51
N GLN A 132 -35.86 -6.37 -8.77
CA GLN A 132 -37.02 -6.72 -7.93
C GLN A 132 -37.13 -5.75 -6.73
N ASN A 133 -36.07 -5.01 -6.41
CA ASN A 133 -36.04 -4.02 -5.33
C ASN A 133 -36.47 -4.59 -3.97
N LEU A 134 -35.91 -5.76 -3.62
CA LEU A 134 -36.23 -6.53 -2.42
C LEU A 134 -35.76 -5.79 -1.16
N ASP A 135 -36.52 -5.91 -0.08
CA ASP A 135 -36.15 -5.38 1.23
C ASP A 135 -35.06 -6.27 1.87
N LEU A 136 -34.05 -5.63 2.54
CA LEU A 136 -33.11 -6.31 3.41
C LEU A 136 -33.45 -5.97 4.87
N THR A 137 -33.81 -6.98 5.65
CA THR A 137 -34.26 -6.79 7.03
C THR A 137 -33.50 -7.68 7.99
N LYS A 138 -32.98 -7.07 9.08
CA LYS A 138 -32.31 -7.81 10.16
C LYS A 138 -33.35 -8.46 11.08
N LYS A 139 -33.11 -9.72 11.44
CA LYS A 139 -33.87 -10.44 12.46
C LYS A 139 -32.91 -11.07 13.46
N VAL A 140 -33.06 -10.73 14.72
CA VAL A 140 -32.35 -11.40 15.80
C VAL A 140 -33.07 -12.72 16.13
N VAL A 141 -32.32 -13.78 16.25
CA VAL A 141 -32.84 -15.15 16.50
C VAL A 141 -32.06 -15.81 17.61
N SER A 142 -32.65 -16.81 18.26
CA SER A 142 -31.89 -17.62 19.22
C SER A 142 -30.83 -18.46 18.51
N ARG A 143 -29.72 -18.77 19.19
CA ARG A 143 -28.68 -19.65 18.64
C ARG A 143 -29.24 -21.02 18.22
N ALA A 144 -30.13 -21.59 19.04
CA ALA A 144 -30.76 -22.87 18.75
C ALA A 144 -31.61 -22.82 17.47
N ASP A 145 -32.43 -21.77 17.31
CA ASP A 145 -33.29 -21.62 16.11
C ASP A 145 -32.42 -21.37 14.87
N ALA A 146 -31.33 -20.60 14.97
CA ALA A 146 -30.41 -20.39 13.88
C ALA A 146 -29.75 -21.69 13.41
N ILE A 147 -29.19 -22.47 14.35
CA ILE A 147 -28.57 -23.78 14.05
C ILE A 147 -29.59 -24.73 13.41
N GLU A 148 -30.80 -24.82 13.94
CA GLU A 148 -31.86 -25.67 13.38
C GLU A 148 -32.22 -25.22 11.95
N THR A 149 -32.34 -23.92 11.73
CA THR A 149 -32.71 -23.34 10.44
C THR A 149 -31.65 -23.66 9.38
N PHE A 150 -30.38 -23.36 9.63
CA PHE A 150 -29.30 -23.62 8.67
C PHE A 150 -29.03 -25.12 8.48
N ARG A 151 -29.20 -25.94 9.51
CA ARG A 151 -29.08 -27.40 9.39
C ARG A 151 -30.17 -27.99 8.48
N LYS A 152 -31.42 -27.51 8.57
CA LYS A 152 -32.52 -27.92 7.65
C LYS A 152 -32.24 -27.54 6.19
N LEU A 153 -31.54 -26.45 5.95
CA LEU A 153 -31.12 -26.00 4.62
C LEU A 153 -29.88 -26.72 4.08
N GLY A 154 -29.21 -27.52 4.89
CA GLY A 154 -27.95 -28.16 4.52
C GLY A 154 -26.72 -27.24 4.53
N GLU A 155 -26.84 -26.05 5.13
CA GLU A 155 -25.77 -25.04 5.21
C GLU A 155 -24.80 -25.35 6.35
N THR A 156 -23.98 -26.39 6.17
CA THR A 156 -23.09 -26.93 7.22
C THR A 156 -22.07 -25.93 7.71
N PHE A 157 -21.53 -25.10 6.81
CA PHE A 157 -20.56 -24.05 7.16
C PHE A 157 -21.17 -22.96 8.04
N LYS A 158 -22.45 -22.60 7.82
CA LYS A 158 -23.17 -21.64 8.67
C LYS A 158 -23.41 -22.20 10.06
N VAL A 159 -23.73 -23.49 10.16
CA VAL A 159 -23.89 -24.17 11.46
C VAL A 159 -22.56 -24.10 12.24
N GLU A 160 -21.45 -24.48 11.61
CA GLU A 160 -20.12 -24.43 12.24
C GLU A 160 -19.75 -22.99 12.67
N LEU A 161 -20.04 -21.97 11.85
CA LEU A 161 -19.81 -20.57 12.22
C LEU A 161 -20.60 -20.18 13.48
N ILE A 162 -21.87 -20.57 13.58
CA ILE A 162 -22.73 -20.23 14.73
C ILE A 162 -22.24 -20.95 15.98
N GLU A 163 -21.82 -22.21 15.87
CA GLU A 163 -21.34 -23.01 17.00
C GLU A 163 -20.03 -22.43 17.59
N ASP A 164 -19.19 -21.80 16.77
CA ASP A 164 -17.92 -21.19 17.18
C ASP A 164 -18.03 -19.75 17.72
N LEU A 165 -19.16 -19.08 17.50
CA LEU A 165 -19.33 -17.74 18.06
C LEU A 165 -19.43 -17.80 19.59
N PRO A 166 -18.89 -16.79 20.32
CA PRO A 166 -19.04 -16.69 21.79
C PRO A 166 -20.52 -16.78 22.21
N GLU A 167 -20.82 -17.38 23.35
CA GLU A 167 -22.19 -17.52 23.84
C GLU A 167 -22.90 -16.17 24.06
N SER A 168 -22.14 -15.13 24.36
CA SER A 168 -22.64 -13.76 24.53
C SER A 168 -22.96 -13.04 23.22
N GLU A 169 -22.59 -13.61 22.06
CA GLU A 169 -22.78 -12.98 20.75
C GLU A 169 -24.23 -13.09 20.31
N GLU A 170 -24.81 -11.95 19.90
CA GLU A 170 -26.13 -11.89 19.28
C GLU A 170 -26.11 -12.53 17.90
N ILE A 171 -26.99 -13.48 17.66
CA ILE A 171 -27.15 -14.12 16.35
C ILE A 171 -28.20 -13.39 15.55
N SER A 172 -27.82 -12.90 14.39
CA SER A 172 -28.75 -12.23 13.48
C SER A 172 -28.72 -12.82 12.06
N ILE A 173 -29.87 -12.78 11.43
CA ILE A 173 -30.11 -13.23 10.07
C ILE A 173 -30.65 -12.03 9.28
N TYR A 174 -30.09 -11.80 8.10
CA TYR A 174 -30.63 -10.82 7.16
C TYR A 174 -31.47 -11.51 6.11
N HIS A 175 -32.73 -11.13 6.06
CA HIS A 175 -33.70 -11.56 5.06
C HIS A 175 -33.66 -10.62 3.86
N GLN A 176 -33.63 -11.19 2.66
CA GLN A 176 -33.66 -10.50 1.38
C GLN A 176 -34.83 -11.01 0.57
N GLY A 177 -35.93 -10.26 0.63
CA GLY A 177 -37.17 -10.70 0.00
C GLY A 177 -38.38 -9.87 0.40
N ASN A 178 -39.53 -10.34 -0.01
CA ASN A 178 -40.82 -9.84 0.42
C ASN A 178 -41.83 -11.00 0.32
N GLU A 179 -43.03 -10.81 0.85
CA GLU A 179 -44.09 -11.81 0.88
C GLU A 179 -44.48 -12.38 -0.51
N ARG A 180 -44.14 -11.67 -1.61
CA ARG A 180 -44.47 -12.06 -2.99
C ARG A 180 -43.35 -12.79 -3.74
N SER A 181 -42.07 -12.50 -3.40
CA SER A 181 -40.90 -12.97 -4.16
C SER A 181 -40.20 -14.19 -3.55
N GLY A 182 -40.70 -14.68 -2.41
CA GLY A 182 -39.93 -15.61 -1.58
C GLY A 182 -38.90 -14.87 -0.72
N ASP A 183 -38.37 -15.57 0.23
CA ASP A 183 -37.46 -15.01 1.27
C ASP A 183 -36.17 -15.80 1.24
N TRP A 184 -35.12 -15.16 0.68
CA TRP A 184 -33.75 -15.64 0.84
C TRP A 184 -33.12 -14.97 2.06
N PHE A 185 -32.29 -15.70 2.79
CA PHE A 185 -31.65 -15.14 3.98
C PHE A 185 -30.27 -15.73 4.24
N ASP A 186 -29.45 -15.00 4.98
CA ASP A 186 -28.12 -15.41 5.37
C ASP A 186 -27.77 -14.99 6.80
N LEU A 187 -26.84 -15.74 7.43
CA LEU A 187 -26.24 -15.39 8.71
C LEU A 187 -25.35 -14.16 8.53
N CYS A 188 -25.70 -13.05 9.18
CA CYS A 188 -24.95 -11.81 9.02
C CYS A 188 -25.22 -10.82 10.16
N ARG A 189 -24.19 -10.07 10.55
CA ARG A 189 -24.28 -8.94 11.50
C ARG A 189 -24.83 -7.66 10.84
N GLY A 190 -24.60 -7.51 9.55
CA GLY A 190 -24.82 -6.27 8.81
C GLY A 190 -23.68 -5.25 8.98
N PRO A 191 -23.90 -3.96 8.70
CA PRO A 191 -25.14 -3.41 8.14
C PRO A 191 -25.33 -3.71 6.66
N HIS A 192 -26.57 -3.55 6.20
CA HIS A 192 -26.95 -3.65 4.80
C HIS A 192 -27.75 -2.42 4.34
N ILE A 193 -27.78 -2.21 3.02
CA ILE A 193 -28.69 -1.27 2.40
C ILE A 193 -30.15 -1.67 2.69
N GLN A 194 -31.07 -0.75 2.52
CA GLN A 194 -32.49 -1.01 2.80
C GLN A 194 -33.15 -1.91 1.74
N LYS A 195 -32.79 -1.69 0.48
CA LYS A 195 -33.38 -2.38 -0.68
C LYS A 195 -32.31 -2.71 -1.71
N THR A 196 -32.42 -3.87 -2.35
CA THR A 196 -31.46 -4.31 -3.38
C THR A 196 -31.32 -3.29 -4.52
N GLY A 197 -32.37 -2.53 -4.84
CA GLY A 197 -32.36 -1.49 -5.87
C GLY A 197 -31.45 -0.27 -5.55
N GLN A 198 -30.87 -0.18 -4.36
CA GLN A 198 -29.85 0.82 -4.03
C GLN A 198 -28.46 0.46 -4.60
N ILE A 199 -28.22 -0.79 -5.00
CA ILE A 199 -27.02 -1.20 -5.76
C ILE A 199 -27.17 -0.68 -7.19
N LYS A 200 -26.53 0.46 -7.50
CA LYS A 200 -26.67 1.11 -8.82
C LYS A 200 -25.76 0.52 -9.87
N ALA A 201 -24.61 0.03 -9.47
CA ALA A 201 -23.61 -0.54 -10.36
C ALA A 201 -22.77 -1.59 -9.62
N PHE A 202 -22.51 -2.72 -10.27
CA PHE A 202 -21.63 -3.76 -9.75
C PHE A 202 -20.95 -4.50 -10.91
N LYS A 203 -19.88 -5.22 -10.61
CA LYS A 203 -19.17 -6.09 -11.54
C LYS A 203 -18.59 -7.29 -10.81
N LEU A 204 -18.73 -8.51 -11.35
CA LEU A 204 -17.95 -9.66 -10.93
C LEU A 204 -16.59 -9.64 -11.63
N LEU A 205 -15.50 -9.85 -10.90
CA LEU A 205 -14.14 -9.59 -11.38
C LEU A 205 -13.40 -10.87 -11.76
N SER A 206 -13.38 -11.86 -10.88
CA SER A 206 -12.57 -13.07 -11.06
C SER A 206 -13.01 -14.22 -10.17
N LEU A 207 -12.50 -15.40 -10.50
CA LEU A 207 -12.61 -16.63 -9.74
C LEU A 207 -11.26 -16.99 -9.13
N ALA A 208 -11.28 -17.56 -7.91
CA ALA A 208 -10.10 -18.13 -7.27
C ALA A 208 -10.50 -19.35 -6.43
N GLY A 209 -9.55 -20.24 -6.18
CA GLY A 209 -9.69 -21.27 -5.15
C GLY A 209 -9.38 -20.68 -3.76
N SER A 210 -10.04 -21.21 -2.74
CA SER A 210 -9.72 -20.96 -1.33
C SER A 210 -9.99 -22.23 -0.52
N TYR A 211 -9.67 -22.18 0.77
CA TYR A 211 -9.94 -23.26 1.70
C TYR A 211 -10.73 -22.72 2.87
N TRP A 212 -11.59 -23.56 3.43
CA TRP A 212 -12.37 -23.19 4.61
C TRP A 212 -11.42 -22.76 5.74
N ARG A 213 -11.63 -21.54 6.27
CA ARG A 213 -10.77 -20.90 7.29
C ARG A 213 -9.29 -20.76 6.91
N GLY A 214 -8.98 -20.84 5.62
CA GLY A 214 -7.60 -20.76 5.15
C GLY A 214 -6.73 -21.98 5.43
N ASP A 215 -7.33 -23.08 5.87
CA ASP A 215 -6.63 -24.33 6.16
C ASP A 215 -6.68 -25.26 4.94
N GLU A 216 -5.54 -25.50 4.32
CA GLU A 216 -5.40 -26.35 3.13
C GLU A 216 -5.83 -27.83 3.36
N LYS A 217 -5.99 -28.23 4.62
CA LYS A 217 -6.50 -29.57 5.01
C LYS A 217 -8.02 -29.65 5.10
N ARG A 218 -8.68 -28.49 5.03
CA ARG A 218 -10.13 -28.37 5.07
C ARG A 218 -10.74 -28.35 3.66
N GLU A 219 -12.05 -28.20 3.60
CA GLU A 219 -12.83 -28.22 2.37
C GLU A 219 -12.35 -27.12 1.40
N GLY A 220 -12.15 -27.50 0.14
CA GLY A 220 -11.88 -26.56 -0.96
C GLY A 220 -13.10 -25.70 -1.25
N LEU A 221 -12.91 -24.40 -1.31
CA LEU A 221 -13.95 -23.43 -1.64
C LEU A 221 -13.63 -22.73 -2.95
N GLN A 222 -14.67 -22.18 -3.56
CA GLN A 222 -14.58 -21.38 -4.77
C GLN A 222 -14.94 -19.95 -4.44
N ARG A 223 -14.00 -19.04 -4.64
CA ARG A 223 -14.12 -17.62 -4.33
C ARG A 223 -14.49 -16.84 -5.58
N ILE A 224 -15.55 -16.05 -5.49
CA ILE A 224 -15.93 -15.09 -6.52
C ILE A 224 -15.66 -13.68 -6.00
N TYR A 225 -14.80 -12.94 -6.70
CA TYR A 225 -14.54 -11.53 -6.41
C TYR A 225 -15.51 -10.64 -7.19
N GLY A 226 -15.98 -9.59 -6.55
CA GLY A 226 -16.82 -8.58 -7.15
C GLY A 226 -16.57 -7.19 -6.55
N THR A 227 -17.19 -6.19 -7.18
CA THR A 227 -17.21 -4.82 -6.65
C THR A 227 -18.56 -4.16 -6.91
N ALA A 228 -18.92 -3.16 -6.10
CA ALA A 228 -20.16 -2.41 -6.28
C ALA A 228 -19.96 -0.93 -5.90
N PHE A 229 -20.70 -0.07 -6.57
CA PHE A 229 -20.62 1.38 -6.45
C PHE A 229 -21.98 2.05 -6.49
N GLU A 230 -22.04 3.28 -5.97
CA GLU A 230 -23.21 4.14 -5.91
C GLU A 230 -23.68 4.65 -7.29
N SER A 231 -22.83 4.53 -8.33
CA SER A 231 -23.17 4.94 -9.70
C SER A 231 -22.41 4.14 -10.76
N LYS A 232 -22.89 4.18 -12.00
CA LYS A 232 -22.22 3.56 -13.14
C LYS A 232 -20.92 4.27 -13.49
N GLU A 233 -20.87 5.58 -13.31
CA GLU A 233 -19.70 6.41 -13.56
C GLU A 233 -18.57 6.08 -12.57
N ALA A 234 -18.90 5.92 -11.29
CA ALA A 234 -17.94 5.49 -10.27
C ALA A 234 -17.39 4.08 -10.54
N LEU A 235 -18.24 3.14 -10.93
CA LEU A 235 -17.82 1.80 -11.35
C LEU A 235 -16.92 1.86 -12.60
N ALA A 236 -17.28 2.64 -13.61
CA ALA A 236 -16.49 2.77 -14.84
C ALA A 236 -15.10 3.34 -14.58
N GLU A 237 -15.00 4.36 -13.71
CA GLU A 237 -13.71 4.92 -13.30
C GLU A 237 -12.88 3.88 -12.51
N HIS A 238 -13.49 3.14 -11.59
CA HIS A 238 -12.80 2.07 -10.90
C HIS A 238 -12.28 0.98 -11.85
N MET A 239 -13.10 0.55 -12.81
CA MET A 239 -12.69 -0.43 -13.84
C MET A 239 -11.55 0.11 -14.71
N ARG A 240 -11.58 1.39 -15.07
CA ARG A 240 -10.49 2.06 -15.80
C ARG A 240 -9.18 2.04 -14.97
N LEU A 241 -9.26 2.34 -13.67
CA LEU A 241 -8.09 2.29 -12.79
C LEU A 241 -7.54 0.86 -12.63
N LEU A 242 -8.41 -0.16 -12.55
CA LEU A 242 -7.98 -1.56 -12.49
C LEU A 242 -7.27 -2.01 -13.79
N GLU A 243 -7.80 -1.63 -14.96
CA GLU A 243 -7.14 -1.92 -16.24
C GLU A 243 -5.79 -1.19 -16.38
N GLU A 244 -5.72 0.05 -15.92
CA GLU A 244 -4.48 0.81 -15.91
C GLU A 244 -3.47 0.20 -14.93
N ALA A 245 -3.92 -0.28 -13.75
CA ALA A 245 -3.08 -0.98 -12.80
C ALA A 245 -2.44 -2.25 -13.39
N LYS A 246 -3.21 -3.04 -14.17
CA LYS A 246 -2.66 -4.22 -14.86
C LYS A 246 -1.57 -3.84 -15.87
N LYS A 247 -1.73 -2.72 -16.58
CA LYS A 247 -0.72 -2.24 -17.54
C LYS A 247 0.54 -1.76 -16.84
N ARG A 248 0.39 -1.12 -15.66
CA ARG A 248 1.49 -0.56 -14.86
C ARG A 248 2.08 -1.52 -13.84
N ASP A 249 1.61 -2.77 -13.77
CA ASP A 249 2.18 -3.76 -12.85
C ASP A 249 3.70 -3.82 -12.99
N HIS A 250 4.42 -3.57 -11.89
CA HIS A 250 5.88 -3.50 -11.89
C HIS A 250 6.55 -4.80 -12.34
N ARG A 251 5.90 -5.97 -12.18
CA ARG A 251 6.41 -7.25 -12.65
C ARG A 251 6.40 -7.31 -14.17
N LYS A 252 5.35 -6.77 -14.79
CA LYS A 252 5.25 -6.63 -16.24
C LYS A 252 6.24 -5.58 -16.74
N LEU A 253 6.22 -4.37 -16.17
CA LEU A 253 7.13 -3.29 -16.54
C LEU A 253 8.61 -3.69 -16.33
N GLY A 254 8.93 -4.37 -15.24
CA GLY A 254 10.27 -4.84 -14.95
C GLY A 254 10.80 -5.81 -16.02
N LYS A 255 9.93 -6.71 -16.51
CA LYS A 255 10.25 -7.61 -17.62
C LYS A 255 10.36 -6.86 -18.94
N ASP A 256 9.38 -6.01 -19.28
CA ASP A 256 9.32 -5.29 -20.55
C ASP A 256 10.49 -4.31 -20.72
N LEU A 257 10.96 -3.70 -19.62
CA LEU A 257 12.08 -2.76 -19.57
C LEU A 257 13.44 -3.42 -19.24
N ASP A 258 13.45 -4.75 -19.06
CA ASP A 258 14.64 -5.53 -18.68
C ASP A 258 15.30 -4.98 -17.41
N LEU A 259 14.57 -4.87 -16.30
CA LEU A 259 15.08 -4.32 -15.05
C LEU A 259 15.38 -5.39 -13.99
N PHE A 260 14.53 -6.39 -13.85
CA PHE A 260 14.70 -7.47 -12.88
C PHE A 260 13.95 -8.73 -13.26
N THR A 261 14.35 -9.84 -12.65
CA THR A 261 13.67 -11.12 -12.74
C THR A 261 13.59 -11.80 -11.38
N MET A 262 12.63 -12.74 -11.23
CA MET A 262 12.48 -13.61 -10.07
C MET A 262 12.77 -15.05 -10.49
N ILE A 263 13.55 -15.76 -9.69
CA ILE A 263 13.89 -17.18 -9.91
C ILE A 263 13.50 -17.98 -8.66
N PRO A 264 12.20 -18.31 -8.51
CA PRO A 264 11.67 -18.86 -7.25
C PRO A 264 12.26 -20.20 -6.85
N ASP A 265 12.67 -21.02 -7.80
CA ASP A 265 13.21 -22.37 -7.55
C ASP A 265 14.52 -22.32 -6.74
N TYR A 266 15.28 -21.25 -6.85
CA TYR A 266 16.57 -21.10 -6.16
C TYR A 266 16.59 -20.01 -5.11
N ALA A 267 15.83 -18.93 -5.32
CA ALA A 267 15.81 -17.77 -4.45
C ALA A 267 14.38 -17.22 -4.28
N PRO A 268 13.49 -17.97 -3.59
CA PRO A 268 12.10 -17.58 -3.45
C PRO A 268 11.97 -16.24 -2.72
N GLY A 269 11.30 -15.28 -3.35
CA GLY A 269 11.10 -13.94 -2.79
C GLY A 269 12.32 -13.01 -2.83
N SER A 270 13.33 -13.36 -3.65
CA SER A 270 14.54 -12.54 -3.81
C SER A 270 14.70 -12.10 -5.27
N PRO A 271 14.73 -10.79 -5.56
CA PRO A 271 14.87 -10.30 -6.94
C PRO A 271 16.32 -10.37 -7.42
N PHE A 272 16.47 -10.64 -8.72
CA PHE A 272 17.72 -10.50 -9.47
C PHE A 272 17.61 -9.27 -10.36
N PHE A 273 18.44 -8.29 -10.13
CA PHE A 273 18.48 -7.09 -10.97
C PHE A 273 19.40 -7.32 -12.18
N THR A 274 18.91 -6.96 -13.38
CA THR A 274 19.71 -6.94 -14.60
C THR A 274 20.71 -5.77 -14.57
N PRO A 275 21.62 -5.63 -15.52
CA PRO A 275 22.48 -4.44 -15.58
C PRO A 275 21.70 -3.13 -15.65
N ARG A 276 20.57 -3.10 -16.37
CA ARG A 276 19.70 -1.92 -16.48
C ARG A 276 19.00 -1.62 -15.14
N GLY A 277 18.47 -2.65 -14.49
CA GLY A 277 17.84 -2.51 -13.17
C GLY A 277 18.82 -2.14 -12.07
N THR A 278 20.04 -2.71 -12.12
CA THR A 278 21.12 -2.36 -11.19
C THR A 278 21.51 -0.89 -11.32
N PHE A 279 21.54 -0.35 -12.55
CA PHE A 279 21.77 1.08 -12.75
C PHE A 279 20.71 1.93 -12.03
N VAL A 280 19.42 1.64 -12.22
CA VAL A 280 18.32 2.38 -11.56
C VAL A 280 18.42 2.26 -10.04
N TYR A 281 18.71 1.05 -9.54
CA TYR A 281 18.89 0.78 -8.12
C TYR A 281 20.02 1.61 -7.51
N ASN A 282 21.20 1.60 -8.15
CA ASN A 282 22.35 2.37 -7.69
C ASN A 282 22.11 3.88 -7.81
N ALA A 283 21.41 4.35 -8.83
CA ALA A 283 21.05 5.76 -8.96
C ALA A 283 20.17 6.23 -7.78
N LEU A 284 19.26 5.40 -7.27
CA LEU A 284 18.49 5.68 -6.05
C LEU A 284 19.38 5.73 -4.81
N VAL A 285 20.30 4.77 -4.67
CA VAL A 285 21.26 4.74 -3.55
C VAL A 285 22.14 5.99 -3.54
N ASP A 286 22.72 6.35 -4.70
CA ASP A 286 23.59 7.52 -4.84
C ASP A 286 22.82 8.82 -4.59
N TYR A 287 21.57 8.90 -5.05
CA TYR A 287 20.68 10.01 -4.73
C TYR A 287 20.47 10.15 -3.22
N MET A 288 20.19 9.07 -2.52
CA MET A 288 20.03 9.12 -1.06
C MET A 288 21.34 9.44 -0.34
N ARG A 289 22.51 9.01 -0.83
CA ARG A 289 23.82 9.39 -0.30
C ARG A 289 24.07 10.89 -0.40
N GLU A 290 23.72 11.53 -1.53
CA GLU A 290 23.79 12.99 -1.65
C GLU A 290 22.91 13.66 -0.58
N LYS A 291 21.71 13.15 -0.35
CA LYS A 291 20.79 13.66 0.68
C LYS A 291 21.33 13.43 2.09
N TYR A 292 21.94 12.27 2.37
CA TYR A 292 22.59 11.98 3.66
C TYR A 292 23.68 12.99 3.97
N ASN A 293 24.55 13.25 3.00
CA ASN A 293 25.60 14.26 3.17
C ASN A 293 25.03 15.65 3.48
N LYS A 294 23.96 16.05 2.77
CA LYS A 294 23.28 17.33 2.99
C LYS A 294 22.65 17.44 4.37
N HIS A 295 22.05 16.36 4.86
CA HIS A 295 21.34 16.32 6.16
C HIS A 295 22.19 15.82 7.33
N GLY A 296 23.50 15.63 7.13
CA GLY A 296 24.45 15.28 8.18
C GLY A 296 24.29 13.85 8.72
N TYR A 297 24.07 12.89 7.84
CA TYR A 297 24.10 11.46 8.15
C TYR A 297 25.43 10.85 7.76
N ASP A 298 26.01 10.04 8.63
CA ASP A 298 27.19 9.22 8.36
C ASP A 298 26.76 7.83 7.89
N GLU A 299 27.23 7.39 6.70
CA GLU A 299 26.98 6.04 6.21
C GLU A 299 27.87 5.04 6.94
N VAL A 300 27.28 3.96 7.43
CA VAL A 300 27.98 2.86 8.10
C VAL A 300 27.67 1.52 7.42
N ILE A 301 28.50 0.51 7.67
CA ILE A 301 28.29 -0.86 7.20
C ILE A 301 28.35 -1.78 8.41
N THR A 302 27.31 -2.57 8.59
CA THR A 302 27.21 -3.55 9.68
C THR A 302 27.21 -4.99 9.16
N PRO A 303 27.67 -5.98 9.97
CA PRO A 303 27.68 -7.38 9.55
C PRO A 303 26.32 -7.91 9.09
N GLN A 304 26.34 -8.92 8.22
CA GLN A 304 25.11 -9.58 7.74
C GLN A 304 24.61 -10.68 8.68
N ILE A 305 25.52 -11.34 9.38
CA ILE A 305 25.22 -12.49 10.24
C ILE A 305 25.68 -12.16 11.65
N TYR A 306 24.81 -12.42 12.62
CA TYR A 306 25.07 -12.22 14.03
C TYR A 306 24.74 -13.47 14.83
N ASP A 307 25.42 -13.65 15.94
CA ASP A 307 24.99 -14.58 16.98
C ASP A 307 23.61 -14.20 17.51
N THR A 308 22.74 -15.18 17.72
CA THR A 308 21.37 -14.96 18.16
C THR A 308 21.25 -14.30 19.54
N GLU A 309 22.32 -14.32 20.35
CA GLU A 309 22.38 -13.59 21.62
C GLU A 309 22.12 -12.09 21.45
N LEU A 310 22.56 -11.50 20.32
CA LEU A 310 22.23 -10.11 19.96
C LEU A 310 20.72 -9.87 19.87
N TYR A 311 20.00 -10.83 19.33
CA TYR A 311 18.55 -10.74 19.14
C TYR A 311 17.75 -11.07 20.39
N HIS A 312 18.29 -11.87 21.30
CA HIS A 312 17.76 -12.02 22.67
C HIS A 312 17.87 -10.69 23.41
N ARG A 313 19.04 -10.06 23.39
CA ARG A 313 19.26 -8.76 24.03
C ARG A 313 18.36 -7.65 23.50
N SER A 314 18.14 -7.59 22.20
CA SER A 314 17.30 -6.59 21.54
C SER A 314 15.81 -6.90 21.55
N GLY A 315 15.38 -8.06 22.06
CA GLY A 315 13.99 -8.51 22.09
C GLY A 315 13.44 -9.00 20.76
N HIS A 316 14.23 -8.99 19.68
CA HIS A 316 13.78 -9.46 18.37
C HIS A 316 13.50 -10.96 18.36
N TYR A 317 14.28 -11.77 19.09
CA TYR A 317 14.08 -13.21 19.16
C TYR A 317 12.70 -13.57 19.72
N ASP A 318 12.24 -12.87 20.76
CA ASP A 318 10.95 -13.15 21.41
C ASP A 318 9.74 -12.59 20.64
N ASN A 319 9.94 -11.48 19.91
CA ASN A 319 8.84 -10.74 19.28
C ASN A 319 8.79 -10.87 17.75
N TYR A 320 9.87 -11.37 17.11
CA TYR A 320 10.01 -11.36 15.65
C TYR A 320 10.59 -12.65 15.07
N LYS A 321 10.81 -13.68 15.88
CA LYS A 321 11.46 -14.95 15.50
C LYS A 321 10.88 -15.60 14.25
N GLU A 322 9.56 -15.58 14.09
CA GLU A 322 8.88 -16.20 12.94
C GLU A 322 9.29 -15.60 11.58
N ASN A 323 9.82 -14.38 11.59
CA ASN A 323 10.27 -13.67 10.40
C ASN A 323 11.81 -13.68 10.22
N MET A 324 12.53 -14.49 10.98
CA MET A 324 14.00 -14.54 10.94
C MET A 324 14.51 -15.81 10.25
N PHE A 325 15.68 -15.69 9.62
CA PHE A 325 16.43 -16.84 9.10
C PHE A 325 17.52 -17.23 10.08
N PHE A 326 17.56 -18.51 10.44
CA PHE A 326 18.56 -19.05 11.36
C PHE A 326 19.52 -20.02 10.65
N THR A 327 20.73 -20.11 11.14
CA THR A 327 21.74 -21.08 10.74
C THR A 327 22.53 -21.52 11.96
N GLU A 328 23.07 -22.72 11.93
CA GLU A 328 23.92 -23.27 13.01
C GLU A 328 25.31 -23.55 12.47
N THR A 329 26.33 -23.14 13.22
CA THR A 329 27.73 -23.42 12.90
C THR A 329 28.50 -23.61 14.20
N ASP A 330 29.26 -24.70 14.29
CA ASP A 330 30.08 -25.06 15.47
C ASP A 330 29.26 -25.11 16.80
N GLY A 331 28.00 -25.57 16.72
CA GLY A 331 27.10 -25.66 17.87
C GLY A 331 26.57 -24.32 18.40
N ARG A 332 26.71 -23.24 17.60
CA ARG A 332 26.17 -21.91 17.90
C ARG A 332 25.11 -21.52 16.86
N GLU A 333 24.03 -20.94 17.34
CA GLU A 333 22.96 -20.42 16.46
C GLU A 333 23.27 -18.97 16.03
N PHE A 334 23.14 -18.74 14.75
CA PHE A 334 23.30 -17.43 14.13
C PHE A 334 22.03 -17.05 13.37
N SER A 335 21.82 -15.77 13.17
CA SER A 335 20.75 -15.27 12.32
C SER A 335 21.29 -14.27 11.30
N VAL A 336 20.73 -14.35 10.09
CA VAL A 336 20.90 -13.29 9.09
C VAL A 336 20.07 -12.09 9.55
N LYS A 337 20.64 -10.89 9.54
CA LYS A 337 20.00 -9.71 10.12
C LYS A 337 18.64 -9.40 9.47
N PRO A 338 17.54 -9.32 10.24
CA PRO A 338 16.23 -8.86 9.78
C PRO A 338 16.08 -7.34 9.83
N MET A 339 16.94 -6.67 10.62
CA MET A 339 16.97 -5.23 10.88
C MET A 339 18.40 -4.77 11.20
N ASN A 340 18.71 -3.46 10.99
CA ASN A 340 20.02 -2.89 11.28
C ASN A 340 20.15 -2.35 12.71
N CYS A 341 19.03 -2.06 13.38
CA CYS A 341 19.02 -1.38 14.69
C CYS A 341 19.90 -2.04 15.76
N PRO A 342 19.98 -3.37 15.98
CA PRO A 342 20.88 -3.93 16.98
C PRO A 342 22.36 -3.69 16.65
N GLY A 343 22.72 -3.78 15.36
CA GLY A 343 24.08 -3.48 14.90
C GLY A 343 24.47 -2.02 15.13
N HIS A 344 23.55 -1.08 14.90
CA HIS A 344 23.78 0.34 15.17
C HIS A 344 23.91 0.65 16.67
N CYS A 345 23.14 -0.04 17.52
CA CYS A 345 23.30 0.04 18.98
C CYS A 345 24.71 -0.41 19.42
N LEU A 346 25.20 -1.54 18.87
CA LEU A 346 26.56 -2.01 19.16
C LEU A 346 27.63 -0.98 18.70
N LEU A 347 27.43 -0.40 17.51
CA LEU A 347 28.37 0.57 16.96
C LEU A 347 28.38 1.87 17.77
N PHE A 348 27.21 2.38 18.16
CA PHE A 348 27.11 3.55 19.05
C PHE A 348 27.78 3.28 20.40
N GLY A 349 27.50 2.13 21.03
CA GLY A 349 28.05 1.74 22.32
C GLY A 349 29.56 1.39 22.31
N SER A 350 30.16 1.21 21.12
CA SER A 350 31.56 0.81 20.98
C SER A 350 32.57 1.91 21.47
N LYS A 351 32.12 3.15 21.57
CA LYS A 351 32.92 4.31 22.02
C LYS A 351 32.10 5.18 22.95
N LYS A 352 32.75 5.75 23.96
CA LYS A 352 32.11 6.79 24.79
C LYS A 352 31.77 8.00 23.93
N LYS A 353 30.54 8.49 24.07
CA LYS A 353 30.01 9.66 23.37
C LYS A 353 29.85 10.84 24.32
N SER A 354 30.11 12.05 23.82
CA SER A 354 29.79 13.29 24.52
C SER A 354 28.48 13.87 24.01
N TYR A 355 27.77 14.63 24.84
CA TYR A 355 26.56 15.37 24.41
C TYR A 355 26.81 16.28 23.19
N ARG A 356 28.06 16.72 22.95
CA ARG A 356 28.44 17.53 21.79
C ARG A 356 28.43 16.77 20.47
N GLU A 357 28.48 15.43 20.53
CA GLU A 357 28.43 14.55 19.36
C GLU A 357 26.98 14.17 19.01
N LEU A 358 25.99 14.59 19.81
CA LEU A 358 24.58 14.33 19.59
C LEU A 358 23.88 15.56 18.98
N PRO A 359 22.95 15.37 18.02
CA PRO A 359 22.44 14.08 17.54
C PRO A 359 23.45 13.33 16.65
N TYR A 360 23.61 12.03 16.86
CA TYR A 360 24.48 11.17 16.07
C TYR A 360 23.64 10.35 15.09
N ARG A 361 23.79 10.60 13.77
CA ARG A 361 22.94 10.06 12.72
C ARG A 361 23.71 9.04 11.89
N MET A 362 23.34 7.75 11.98
CA MET A 362 23.95 6.65 11.22
C MET A 362 22.95 6.13 10.17
N ALA A 363 23.38 6.00 8.92
CA ALA A 363 22.64 5.40 7.83
C ALA A 363 23.33 4.12 7.35
N ASP A 364 22.57 3.08 7.02
CA ASP A 364 23.10 1.80 6.53
C ASP A 364 22.19 1.26 5.41
N PHE A 365 22.71 1.18 4.18
CA PHE A 365 22.08 0.42 3.10
C PHE A 365 22.27 -1.09 3.30
N GLY A 366 22.08 -1.56 4.53
CA GLY A 366 22.24 -2.95 4.91
C GLY A 366 21.26 -3.87 4.20
N ARG A 367 21.79 -4.96 3.61
CA ARG A 367 20.95 -6.01 3.05
C ARG A 367 20.26 -6.78 4.19
N LEU A 368 18.94 -6.78 4.21
CA LEU A 368 18.11 -7.39 5.22
C LEU A 368 17.39 -8.63 4.67
N HIS A 369 17.08 -9.59 5.56
CA HIS A 369 16.41 -10.81 5.19
C HIS A 369 15.26 -11.09 6.17
N ARG A 370 14.05 -11.25 5.63
CA ARG A 370 12.85 -11.59 6.42
C ARG A 370 12.16 -12.78 5.81
N TYR A 371 11.80 -13.75 6.67
CA TYR A 371 11.07 -14.94 6.23
C TYR A 371 9.59 -14.60 6.03
N GLU A 372 9.29 -14.02 4.87
CA GLU A 372 7.90 -13.78 4.45
C GLU A 372 7.25 -15.09 4.00
N ARG A 373 5.98 -15.31 4.39
CA ARG A 373 5.21 -16.48 3.95
C ARG A 373 5.01 -16.44 2.43
N SER A 374 5.02 -17.62 1.77
CA SER A 374 4.93 -17.70 0.30
C SER A 374 3.69 -17.03 -0.27
N GLY A 375 2.53 -17.13 0.39
CA GLY A 375 1.26 -16.55 -0.08
C GLY A 375 1.16 -15.03 -0.04
N VAL A 376 2.10 -14.33 0.62
CA VAL A 376 2.06 -12.86 0.74
C VAL A 376 3.12 -12.15 -0.11
N MET A 377 4.04 -12.90 -0.73
CA MET A 377 5.07 -12.32 -1.59
C MET A 377 4.47 -11.77 -2.89
N HIS A 378 4.93 -10.58 -3.31
CA HIS A 378 4.39 -9.92 -4.49
C HIS A 378 5.46 -9.06 -5.21
N GLY A 379 6.10 -9.63 -6.22
CA GLY A 379 7.14 -8.95 -7.02
C GLY A 379 8.18 -8.27 -6.14
N LEU A 380 8.47 -6.99 -6.40
CA LEU A 380 9.37 -6.18 -5.59
C LEU A 380 8.71 -5.58 -4.34
N THR A 381 7.38 -5.53 -4.27
CA THR A 381 6.68 -4.83 -3.18
C THR A 381 6.67 -5.61 -1.87
N ARG A 382 6.84 -6.94 -1.93
CA ARG A 382 7.01 -7.79 -0.75
C ARG A 382 7.95 -8.96 -1.06
N VAL A 383 9.15 -8.84 -0.54
CA VAL A 383 10.29 -9.73 -0.83
C VAL A 383 10.91 -10.26 0.48
N ARG A 384 11.72 -11.31 0.37
CA ARG A 384 12.49 -11.87 1.50
C ARG A 384 13.86 -11.23 1.67
N THR A 385 14.43 -10.69 0.59
CA THR A 385 15.75 -10.04 0.59
C THR A 385 15.60 -8.63 0.04
N PHE A 386 15.99 -7.64 0.81
CA PHE A 386 15.85 -6.23 0.45
C PHE A 386 16.90 -5.37 1.14
N CYS A 387 17.05 -4.15 0.66
CA CYS A 387 17.85 -3.11 1.27
C CYS A 387 16.92 -1.95 1.64
N GLN A 388 17.16 -1.31 2.77
CA GLN A 388 16.43 -0.10 3.17
C GLN A 388 17.34 1.12 3.11
N ASP A 389 16.76 2.30 2.91
CA ASP A 389 17.40 3.58 3.22
C ASP A 389 17.33 3.84 4.73
N ASP A 390 17.74 2.85 5.50
CA ASP A 390 17.59 2.80 6.94
C ASP A 390 18.58 3.69 7.66
N ALA A 391 18.13 4.44 8.66
CA ALA A 391 19.02 5.19 9.53
C ALA A 391 18.49 5.29 10.96
N HIS A 392 19.44 5.45 11.86
CA HIS A 392 19.18 5.58 13.29
C HIS A 392 19.83 6.86 13.82
N VAL A 393 19.02 7.67 14.51
CA VAL A 393 19.47 8.91 15.13
C VAL A 393 19.47 8.72 16.63
N PHE A 394 20.65 8.82 17.25
CA PHE A 394 20.79 8.85 18.69
C PHE A 394 20.85 10.30 19.15
N CYS A 395 19.90 10.73 19.96
CA CYS A 395 19.77 12.11 20.39
C CYS A 395 19.40 12.23 21.86
N ARG A 396 19.54 13.42 22.41
CA ARG A 396 19.02 13.74 23.75
C ARG A 396 17.51 13.92 23.68
N VAL A 397 16.84 13.78 24.80
CA VAL A 397 15.36 13.95 24.89
C VAL A 397 14.92 15.34 24.43
N ASP A 398 15.71 16.39 24.77
CA ASP A 398 15.43 17.78 24.38
C ASP A 398 15.65 18.06 22.88
N GLN A 399 16.40 17.20 22.17
CA GLN A 399 16.61 17.29 20.73
C GLN A 399 15.55 16.54 19.91
N LEU A 400 14.74 15.68 20.55
CA LEU A 400 13.85 14.74 19.89
C LEU A 400 12.86 15.44 18.92
N GLN A 401 12.19 16.50 19.37
CA GLN A 401 11.23 17.25 18.56
C GLN A 401 11.91 17.87 17.34
N GLN A 402 13.10 18.45 17.51
CA GLN A 402 13.84 19.05 16.39
C GLN A 402 14.28 18.00 15.37
N GLU A 403 14.70 16.81 15.82
CA GLU A 403 15.10 15.74 14.92
C GLU A 403 13.92 15.16 14.14
N ILE A 404 12.75 15.05 14.75
CA ILE A 404 11.51 14.67 14.04
C ILE A 404 11.18 15.73 12.99
N SER A 405 11.27 17.01 13.33
CA SER A 405 11.03 18.11 12.38
C SER A 405 12.02 18.10 11.21
N ASN A 406 13.31 17.91 11.48
CA ASN A 406 14.35 17.80 10.46
C ASN A 406 14.07 16.65 9.50
N LEU A 407 13.59 15.52 10.04
CA LEU A 407 13.23 14.37 9.24
C LEU A 407 12.04 14.64 8.33
N MET A 408 11.00 15.33 8.82
CA MET A 408 9.84 15.66 7.99
C MET A 408 10.22 16.62 6.85
N VAL A 409 11.15 17.56 7.10
CA VAL A 409 11.73 18.41 6.05
C VAL A 409 12.49 17.58 5.01
N PHE A 410 13.32 16.65 5.47
CA PHE A 410 14.07 15.74 4.60
C PHE A 410 13.14 14.86 3.74
N LEU A 411 12.10 14.28 4.34
CA LEU A 411 11.11 13.47 3.64
C LEU A 411 10.38 14.29 2.56
N ASN A 412 9.93 15.49 2.90
CA ASN A 412 9.26 16.39 1.95
C ASN A 412 10.17 16.76 0.78
N GLU A 413 11.44 17.03 1.02
CA GLU A 413 12.42 17.30 -0.05
C GLU A 413 12.49 16.13 -1.02
N VAL A 414 12.72 14.91 -0.52
CA VAL A 414 12.86 13.71 -1.33
C VAL A 414 11.57 13.42 -2.13
N TYR A 415 10.42 13.47 -1.47
CA TYR A 415 9.15 13.16 -2.14
C TYR A 415 8.78 14.19 -3.20
N ASN A 416 9.05 15.48 -2.97
CA ASN A 416 8.81 16.52 -3.97
C ASN A 416 9.72 16.37 -5.19
N GLU A 417 11.02 16.11 -4.98
CA GLU A 417 11.98 15.89 -6.07
C GLU A 417 11.65 14.65 -6.92
N LEU A 418 11.03 13.63 -6.31
CA LEU A 418 10.60 12.41 -7.00
C LEU A 418 9.18 12.50 -7.58
N GLY A 419 8.49 13.64 -7.41
CA GLY A 419 7.11 13.82 -7.87
C GLY A 419 6.07 13.03 -7.07
N MET A 420 6.34 12.77 -5.78
CA MET A 420 5.56 11.92 -4.89
C MET A 420 4.91 12.71 -3.74
N SER A 421 4.55 13.96 -3.94
CA SER A 421 4.07 14.88 -2.88
C SER A 421 2.70 14.54 -2.28
N ASN A 422 1.96 13.59 -2.87
CA ASN A 422 0.66 13.17 -2.34
C ASN A 422 0.81 12.01 -1.36
N TYR A 423 0.82 12.32 -0.05
CA TYR A 423 0.94 11.31 1.01
C TYR A 423 0.07 11.67 2.22
N LYS A 424 -0.21 10.67 3.06
CA LYS A 424 -0.92 10.78 4.34
C LYS A 424 0.02 10.36 5.46
N ILE A 425 -0.20 10.89 6.67
CA ILE A 425 0.56 10.53 7.87
C ILE A 425 -0.36 9.81 8.84
N PHE A 426 0.08 8.67 9.36
CA PHE A 426 -0.58 7.93 10.43
C PHE A 426 0.32 7.88 11.66
N LEU A 427 -0.21 8.27 12.81
CA LEU A 427 0.43 8.05 14.11
C LEU A 427 -0.04 6.71 14.66
N SER A 428 0.81 5.70 14.58
CA SER A 428 0.54 4.35 15.05
C SER A 428 0.98 4.19 16.51
N THR A 429 0.01 3.94 17.39
CA THR A 429 0.21 3.89 18.84
C THR A 429 0.56 2.48 19.33
N ARG A 430 0.74 2.33 20.63
CA ARG A 430 1.19 1.11 21.32
C ARG A 430 0.37 -0.13 20.97
N PRO A 431 1.00 -1.25 20.57
CA PRO A 431 0.33 -2.53 20.39
C PRO A 431 0.12 -3.23 21.75
N GLU A 432 -0.74 -4.25 21.77
CA GLU A 432 -0.98 -5.07 22.96
C GLU A 432 0.31 -5.76 23.45
N LYS A 433 1.04 -6.42 22.54
CA LYS A 433 2.34 -7.04 22.83
C LYS A 433 3.46 -6.03 22.52
N ARG A 434 4.12 -5.53 23.58
CA ARG A 434 5.17 -4.50 23.49
C ARG A 434 6.24 -4.63 24.56
N MET A 435 7.36 -3.94 24.36
CA MET A 435 8.42 -3.73 25.34
C MET A 435 8.20 -2.40 26.09
N GLY A 436 8.79 -2.28 27.29
CA GLY A 436 8.81 -1.06 28.08
C GLY A 436 7.52 -0.78 28.86
N SER A 437 7.58 0.25 29.71
CA SER A 437 6.46 0.67 30.55
C SER A 437 5.51 1.62 29.83
N ASP A 438 4.29 1.81 30.36
CA ASP A 438 3.31 2.73 29.80
C ASP A 438 3.83 4.19 29.81
N GLU A 439 4.62 4.58 30.84
CA GLU A 439 5.21 5.92 30.92
C GLU A 439 6.21 6.19 29.76
N ILE A 440 6.96 5.17 29.34
CA ILE A 440 7.87 5.27 28.19
C ILE A 440 7.05 5.49 26.91
N TRP A 441 5.98 4.72 26.73
CA TRP A 441 5.09 4.85 25.59
C TRP A 441 4.38 6.20 25.55
N ASP A 442 3.89 6.70 26.70
CA ASP A 442 3.25 8.01 26.81
C ASP A 442 4.20 9.14 26.37
N LYS A 443 5.47 9.08 26.78
CA LYS A 443 6.52 10.03 26.36
C LYS A 443 6.76 9.98 24.85
N ALA A 444 6.91 8.77 24.30
CA ALA A 444 7.22 8.58 22.89
C ALA A 444 6.05 9.00 21.99
N GLU A 445 4.83 8.59 22.30
CA GLU A 445 3.62 8.98 21.56
C GLU A 445 3.40 10.50 21.62
N LYS A 446 3.61 11.10 22.82
CA LYS A 446 3.49 12.55 22.99
C LYS A 446 4.54 13.29 22.14
N ALA A 447 5.78 12.84 22.11
CA ALA A 447 6.84 13.50 21.34
C ALA A 447 6.52 13.50 19.83
N LEU A 448 6.01 12.38 19.28
CA LEU A 448 5.57 12.30 17.89
C LEU A 448 4.39 13.24 17.61
N ARG A 449 3.40 13.26 18.49
CA ARG A 449 2.22 14.14 18.38
C ARG A 449 2.60 15.61 18.42
N ASP A 450 3.37 16.03 19.43
CA ASP A 450 3.82 17.42 19.61
C ASP A 450 4.61 17.91 18.38
N ALA A 451 5.42 17.04 17.77
CA ALA A 451 6.18 17.39 16.57
C ALA A 451 5.26 17.62 15.36
N LEU A 452 4.27 16.73 15.12
CA LEU A 452 3.31 16.89 14.02
C LEU A 452 2.47 18.16 14.20
N GLU A 453 1.98 18.42 15.41
CA GLU A 453 1.20 19.61 15.75
C GLU A 453 2.02 20.89 15.58
N SER A 454 3.28 20.90 16.00
CA SER A 454 4.17 22.06 15.86
C SER A 454 4.48 22.40 14.39
N LEU A 455 4.42 21.41 13.49
CA LEU A 455 4.62 21.57 12.05
C LEU A 455 3.29 21.83 11.31
N ASN A 456 2.15 21.88 12.00
CA ASN A 456 0.80 21.95 11.42
C ASN A 456 0.54 20.88 10.35
N LEU A 457 1.03 19.64 10.58
CA LEU A 457 0.81 18.51 9.69
C LEU A 457 -0.48 17.79 10.09
N GLU A 458 -1.32 17.51 9.10
CA GLU A 458 -2.51 16.67 9.29
C GLU A 458 -2.10 15.21 9.43
N TYR A 459 -2.69 14.50 10.39
CA TYR A 459 -2.45 13.08 10.61
C TYR A 459 -3.69 12.37 11.16
N GLU A 460 -3.73 11.07 10.95
CA GLU A 460 -4.73 10.18 11.54
C GLU A 460 -4.07 9.28 12.59
N VAL A 461 -4.82 8.89 13.62
CA VAL A 461 -4.32 7.96 14.65
C VAL A 461 -4.71 6.54 14.26
N ASN A 462 -3.70 5.65 14.20
CA ASN A 462 -3.87 4.22 14.00
C ASN A 462 -3.54 3.47 15.31
N GLU A 463 -4.59 3.15 16.07
CA GLU A 463 -4.43 2.57 17.39
C GLU A 463 -3.92 1.12 17.32
N GLY A 464 -2.88 0.82 18.11
CA GLY A 464 -2.36 -0.54 18.25
C GLY A 464 -1.41 -1.02 17.16
N ASP A 465 -1.07 -0.17 16.16
CA ASP A 465 -0.23 -0.55 15.01
C ASP A 465 1.25 -0.12 15.15
N GLY A 466 1.66 0.34 16.32
CA GLY A 466 3.06 0.66 16.62
C GLY A 466 3.98 -0.56 16.55
N ALA A 467 5.30 -0.31 16.46
CA ALA A 467 6.27 -1.38 16.59
C ALA A 467 6.32 -1.90 18.03
N PHE A 468 6.80 -3.13 18.26
CA PHE A 468 6.87 -3.69 19.61
C PHE A 468 7.79 -2.89 20.56
N TYR A 469 8.69 -2.07 20.02
CA TYR A 469 9.67 -1.27 20.76
C TYR A 469 9.35 0.24 20.80
N GLY A 470 8.39 0.73 20.02
CA GLY A 470 8.02 2.15 20.03
C GLY A 470 6.89 2.53 19.07
N PRO A 471 6.22 3.66 19.31
CA PRO A 471 5.24 4.22 18.40
C PRO A 471 5.89 4.72 17.13
N LYS A 472 5.11 4.81 16.04
CA LYS A 472 5.63 5.18 14.72
C LYS A 472 4.75 6.19 13.99
N LEU A 473 5.38 6.98 13.13
CA LEU A 473 4.71 7.67 12.04
C LEU A 473 4.85 6.84 10.78
N ASP A 474 3.73 6.46 10.18
CA ASP A 474 3.70 5.78 8.90
C ASP A 474 3.33 6.80 7.81
N ILE A 475 4.18 6.88 6.79
CA ILE A 475 3.98 7.75 5.65
C ILE A 475 3.41 6.93 4.50
N MET A 476 2.12 7.16 4.22
CA MET A 476 1.37 6.45 3.19
C MET A 476 1.36 7.26 1.91
N PHE A 477 2.20 6.91 0.95
CA PHE A 477 2.21 7.51 -0.38
C PHE A 477 0.96 7.09 -1.17
N VAL A 478 0.29 8.05 -1.81
CA VAL A 478 -0.86 7.80 -2.69
C VAL A 478 -0.40 7.87 -4.14
N ASP A 479 -0.39 6.73 -4.82
CA ASP A 479 0.14 6.64 -6.19
C ASP A 479 -0.83 7.22 -7.25
N ALA A 480 -0.40 7.22 -8.51
CA ALA A 480 -1.19 7.71 -9.64
C ALA A 480 -2.50 6.91 -9.87
N LEU A 481 -2.62 5.73 -9.27
CA LEU A 481 -3.80 4.86 -9.32
C LEU A 481 -4.65 4.97 -8.04
N LYS A 482 -4.36 5.95 -7.19
CA LYS A 482 -5.04 6.20 -5.89
C LYS A 482 -4.90 5.06 -4.88
N ARG A 483 -3.79 4.28 -4.97
CA ARG A 483 -3.48 3.22 -4.01
C ARG A 483 -2.53 3.78 -2.96
N ASP A 484 -2.75 3.39 -1.70
CA ASP A 484 -1.88 3.78 -0.58
C ASP A 484 -0.74 2.78 -0.42
N TRP A 485 0.49 3.31 -0.30
CA TRP A 485 1.71 2.54 -0.11
C TRP A 485 2.48 3.05 1.10
N GLN A 486 2.61 2.24 2.13
CA GLN A 486 3.53 2.56 3.22
C GLN A 486 4.96 2.48 2.71
N LEU A 487 5.63 3.63 2.67
CA LEU A 487 7.02 3.79 2.25
C LEU A 487 7.86 4.34 3.40
N GLY A 488 7.68 5.60 3.74
CA GLY A 488 8.40 6.23 4.84
C GLY A 488 7.91 5.79 6.21
N THR A 489 8.82 5.77 7.18
CA THR A 489 8.50 5.50 8.59
C THR A 489 9.46 6.25 9.49
N LEU A 490 8.96 6.68 10.65
CA LEU A 490 9.74 7.21 11.75
C LEU A 490 9.24 6.59 13.05
N GLN A 491 10.15 6.10 13.88
CA GLN A 491 9.81 5.42 15.13
C GLN A 491 10.65 6.02 16.28
N ALA A 492 9.99 6.33 17.39
CA ALA A 492 10.66 6.81 18.60
C ALA A 492 10.85 5.65 19.58
N ASP A 493 12.10 5.34 19.88
CA ASP A 493 12.48 4.18 20.66
C ASP A 493 13.32 4.57 21.90
N PHE A 494 12.77 4.28 23.06
CA PHE A 494 13.44 4.40 24.36
C PHE A 494 13.91 3.04 24.89
N ASN A 495 13.45 1.94 24.30
CA ASN A 495 13.65 0.58 24.77
C ASN A 495 15.01 0.00 24.34
N LEU A 496 15.39 0.10 23.07
CA LEU A 496 16.69 -0.41 22.61
C LEU A 496 17.87 0.29 23.27
N PRO A 497 17.89 1.63 23.43
CA PRO A 497 18.94 2.27 24.23
C PRO A 497 19.08 1.72 25.65
N GLU A 498 17.98 1.34 26.29
CA GLU A 498 17.98 0.70 27.60
C GLU A 498 18.52 -0.73 27.55
N ALA A 499 18.00 -1.56 26.63
CA ALA A 499 18.40 -2.95 26.46
C ALA A 499 19.91 -3.10 26.15
N PHE A 500 20.48 -2.12 25.42
CA PHE A 500 21.91 -2.09 25.09
C PHE A 500 22.77 -1.27 26.06
N ASP A 501 22.16 -0.74 27.14
CA ASP A 501 22.82 0.13 28.11
C ASP A 501 23.63 1.26 27.45
N LEU A 502 23.03 1.92 26.46
CA LEU A 502 23.67 3.01 25.73
C LEU A 502 23.68 4.27 26.59
N ASN A 503 24.84 4.95 26.62
CA ASN A 503 25.04 6.15 27.42
C ASN A 503 25.89 7.17 26.68
N PHE A 504 25.70 8.46 27.00
CA PHE A 504 26.57 9.56 26.64
C PHE A 504 26.91 10.39 27.87
N VAL A 505 28.01 11.15 27.80
CA VAL A 505 28.41 12.07 28.88
C VAL A 505 27.78 13.43 28.64
N ASN A 506 27.03 13.93 29.62
CA ASN A 506 26.36 15.23 29.56
C ASN A 506 27.27 16.41 29.96
N GLU A 507 26.72 17.60 30.02
CA GLU A 507 27.44 18.84 30.36
C GLU A 507 27.99 18.83 31.80
N GLU A 508 27.33 18.11 32.70
CA GLU A 508 27.69 17.98 34.11
C GLU A 508 28.72 16.85 34.37
N ASN A 509 29.23 16.24 33.29
CA ASN A 509 30.13 15.10 33.31
C ASN A 509 29.54 13.84 33.98
N THR A 510 28.20 13.72 33.94
CA THR A 510 27.46 12.52 34.32
C THR A 510 26.97 11.76 33.06
N THR A 511 26.52 10.54 33.24
CA THR A 511 26.03 9.72 32.12
C THR A 511 24.53 9.80 31.99
N GLU A 512 24.03 9.98 30.75
CA GLU A 512 22.62 9.96 30.40
C GLU A 512 22.38 8.97 29.26
N ARG A 513 21.13 8.48 29.17
CA ARG A 513 20.69 7.58 28.13
C ARG A 513 20.13 8.36 26.93
N PRO A 514 20.59 8.07 25.70
CA PRO A 514 20.00 8.70 24.50
C PRO A 514 18.63 8.11 24.18
N VAL A 515 17.84 8.86 23.40
CA VAL A 515 16.67 8.35 22.68
C VAL A 515 17.14 7.94 21.28
N MET A 516 16.54 6.91 20.73
CA MET A 516 16.82 6.42 19.38
C MET A 516 15.63 6.69 18.47
N LEU A 517 15.86 7.31 17.31
CA LEU A 517 14.89 7.41 16.24
C LEU A 517 15.29 6.45 15.12
N HIS A 518 14.38 5.59 14.72
CA HIS A 518 14.51 4.77 13.53
C HIS A 518 13.80 5.47 12.38
N ARG A 519 14.41 5.58 11.22
CA ARG A 519 13.75 6.17 10.07
C ARG A 519 14.10 5.49 8.75
N ALA A 520 13.12 5.43 7.86
CA ALA A 520 13.29 5.21 6.45
C ALA A 520 12.45 6.24 5.69
N ILE A 521 12.93 6.77 4.58
CA ILE A 521 12.21 7.71 3.72
C ILE A 521 11.60 6.99 2.53
N LEU A 522 12.40 6.22 1.81
CA LEU A 522 11.95 5.37 0.71
C LEU A 522 11.39 4.03 1.21
N GLY A 523 11.82 3.58 2.40
CA GLY A 523 11.57 2.26 2.92
C GLY A 523 12.49 1.22 2.30
N SER A 524 11.98 0.04 1.93
CA SER A 524 12.76 -0.91 1.14
C SER A 524 12.95 -0.37 -0.28
N LEU A 525 14.21 -0.35 -0.76
CA LEU A 525 14.53 0.11 -2.11
C LEU A 525 13.82 -0.74 -3.18
N GLU A 526 13.67 -2.05 -2.95
CA GLU A 526 12.93 -2.96 -3.82
C GLU A 526 11.45 -2.56 -3.89
N ARG A 527 10.80 -2.35 -2.73
CA ARG A 527 9.40 -1.91 -2.66
C ARG A 527 9.22 -0.54 -3.29
N PHE A 528 10.09 0.41 -2.97
CA PHE A 528 10.09 1.73 -3.58
C PHE A 528 10.22 1.66 -5.09
N PHE A 529 11.18 0.88 -5.59
CA PHE A 529 11.40 0.71 -7.02
C PHE A 529 10.13 0.17 -7.72
N GLY A 530 9.51 -0.88 -7.17
CA GLY A 530 8.25 -1.43 -7.70
C GLY A 530 7.12 -0.40 -7.71
N VAL A 531 6.90 0.29 -6.60
CA VAL A 531 5.86 1.34 -6.47
C VAL A 531 6.12 2.52 -7.41
N TYR A 532 7.38 2.94 -7.52
CA TYR A 532 7.76 4.06 -8.38
C TYR A 532 7.61 3.73 -9.88
N LEU A 533 7.92 2.49 -10.28
CA LEU A 533 7.65 2.00 -11.63
C LEU A 533 6.14 2.06 -11.96
N GLU A 534 5.30 1.61 -11.04
CA GLU A 534 3.85 1.63 -11.23
C GLU A 534 3.29 3.06 -11.24
N HIS A 535 3.78 3.93 -10.34
CA HIS A 535 3.39 5.34 -10.29
C HIS A 535 3.71 6.06 -11.58
N THR A 536 4.93 5.91 -12.09
CA THR A 536 5.40 6.56 -13.32
C THR A 536 4.98 5.84 -14.61
N GLY A 537 4.46 4.60 -14.50
CA GLY A 537 4.20 3.73 -15.66
C GLY A 537 5.47 3.38 -16.42
N GLY A 538 6.60 3.21 -15.72
CA GLY A 538 7.92 2.94 -16.28
C GLY A 538 8.66 4.17 -16.84
N ARG A 539 8.06 5.36 -16.76
CA ARG A 539 8.63 6.63 -17.24
C ARG A 539 9.55 7.25 -16.22
N LEU A 540 10.68 6.62 -15.98
CA LEU A 540 11.65 7.12 -15.01
C LEU A 540 12.16 8.53 -15.37
N PRO A 541 12.57 9.35 -14.37
CA PRO A 541 13.28 10.62 -14.57
C PRO A 541 14.56 10.42 -15.37
N LEU A 542 15.00 11.46 -16.10
CA LEU A 542 16.17 11.39 -16.97
C LEU A 542 17.42 10.90 -16.25
N TRP A 543 17.70 11.40 -15.05
CA TRP A 543 18.89 11.02 -14.27
C TRP A 543 18.89 9.56 -13.84
N MET A 544 17.72 8.95 -13.67
CA MET A 544 17.52 7.57 -13.24
C MET A 544 17.37 6.58 -14.41
N THR A 545 17.20 7.07 -15.64
CA THR A 545 16.95 6.22 -16.81
C THR A 545 18.25 5.57 -17.31
N PRO A 546 18.31 4.23 -17.50
CA PRO A 546 19.51 3.53 -17.94
C PRO A 546 20.02 4.00 -19.32
N THR A 547 19.11 4.16 -20.28
CA THR A 547 19.38 4.70 -21.63
C THR A 547 18.64 6.00 -21.80
N GLN A 548 19.36 7.12 -21.77
CA GLN A 548 18.76 8.47 -21.86
C GLN A 548 18.44 8.86 -23.30
N ILE A 549 19.29 8.43 -24.22
CA ILE A 549 19.17 8.72 -25.64
C ILE A 549 19.33 7.44 -26.47
N LYS A 550 18.42 7.23 -27.41
CA LYS A 550 18.54 6.21 -28.44
C LYS A 550 18.81 6.88 -29.79
N ILE A 551 19.93 6.57 -30.40
CA ILE A 551 20.32 7.10 -31.72
C ILE A 551 19.94 6.07 -32.78
N LEU A 552 19.25 6.52 -33.84
CA LEU A 552 18.61 5.69 -34.84
C LEU A 552 19.03 6.16 -36.23
N ASN A 553 19.71 5.32 -37.01
CA ASN A 553 20.04 5.63 -38.38
C ASN A 553 18.84 5.39 -39.33
N VAL A 554 18.66 6.26 -40.31
CA VAL A 554 17.68 6.10 -41.40
C VAL A 554 18.13 5.02 -42.38
N SER A 555 19.44 4.94 -42.63
CA SER A 555 20.08 3.90 -43.46
C SER A 555 21.50 3.63 -42.97
N ASP A 556 22.10 2.53 -43.44
CA ASP A 556 23.44 2.13 -42.99
C ASP A 556 24.54 3.12 -43.32
N LYS A 557 24.36 3.95 -44.37
CA LYS A 557 25.32 5.01 -44.73
C LYS A 557 25.50 6.10 -43.65
N HIS A 558 24.54 6.21 -42.69
CA HIS A 558 24.60 7.15 -41.58
C HIS A 558 25.22 6.55 -40.30
N SER A 559 25.64 5.28 -40.31
CA SER A 559 26.10 4.58 -39.12
C SER A 559 27.34 5.21 -38.49
N GLU A 560 28.30 5.63 -39.30
CA GLU A 560 29.53 6.30 -38.81
C GLU A 560 29.19 7.63 -38.07
N PHE A 561 28.27 8.43 -38.62
CA PHE A 561 27.79 9.63 -37.94
C PHE A 561 27.07 9.32 -36.64
N CYS A 562 26.20 8.29 -36.62
CA CYS A 562 25.50 7.85 -35.41
C CYS A 562 26.47 7.36 -34.32
N GLU A 563 27.52 6.66 -34.67
CA GLU A 563 28.57 6.21 -33.75
C GLU A 563 29.33 7.41 -33.15
N ALA A 564 29.74 8.34 -34.00
CA ALA A 564 30.43 9.56 -33.56
C ALA A 564 29.54 10.39 -32.63
N LEU A 565 28.26 10.56 -32.98
CA LEU A 565 27.29 11.26 -32.16
C LEU A 565 27.06 10.54 -30.82
N THR A 566 26.98 9.21 -30.80
CA THR A 566 26.86 8.42 -29.57
C THR A 566 28.04 8.64 -28.65
N ASN A 567 29.26 8.65 -29.20
CA ASN A 567 30.47 8.88 -28.42
C ASN A 567 30.51 10.30 -27.84
N LYS A 568 30.08 11.31 -28.61
CA LYS A 568 29.99 12.69 -28.13
C LYS A 568 29.04 12.82 -26.92
N PHE A 569 27.90 12.15 -26.92
CA PHE A 569 27.01 12.10 -25.75
C PHE A 569 27.64 11.37 -24.56
N LYS A 570 28.30 10.23 -24.79
CA LYS A 570 29.00 9.47 -23.74
C LYS A 570 30.11 10.28 -23.09
N ASP A 571 30.92 10.97 -23.90
CA ASP A 571 32.00 11.84 -23.42
C ASP A 571 31.45 13.01 -22.59
N ALA A 572 30.23 13.44 -22.88
CA ALA A 572 29.51 14.45 -22.12
C ALA A 572 28.84 13.90 -20.82
N GLY A 573 28.98 12.59 -20.54
CA GLY A 573 28.36 11.95 -19.38
C GLY A 573 26.88 11.56 -19.57
N VAL A 574 26.39 11.60 -20.80
CA VAL A 574 25.01 11.22 -21.14
C VAL A 574 24.98 9.76 -21.64
N ARG A 575 24.09 8.94 -21.12
CA ARG A 575 23.94 7.52 -21.49
C ARG A 575 23.20 7.38 -22.81
N ALA A 576 23.95 7.29 -23.89
CA ALA A 576 23.46 7.14 -25.24
C ALA A 576 23.76 5.76 -25.80
N GLU A 577 22.86 5.24 -26.61
CA GLU A 577 23.01 3.97 -27.31
C GLU A 577 22.64 4.15 -28.80
N PHE A 578 23.46 3.59 -29.68
CA PHE A 578 23.15 3.51 -31.11
C PHE A 578 22.49 2.18 -31.46
N ASP A 579 21.32 2.21 -32.10
CA ASP A 579 20.68 1.02 -32.65
C ASP A 579 21.15 0.79 -34.10
N SER A 580 22.21 0.00 -34.22
CA SER A 580 22.84 -0.34 -35.50
C SER A 580 22.17 -1.49 -36.25
N ARG A 581 21.08 -2.06 -35.73
CA ARG A 581 20.40 -3.19 -36.39
C ARG A 581 19.84 -2.78 -37.74
N GLY A 582 19.84 -3.72 -38.69
CA GLY A 582 19.32 -3.56 -40.06
C GLY A 582 17.77 -3.49 -40.12
N GLU A 583 17.11 -2.95 -39.10
CA GLU A 583 15.66 -2.84 -38.99
C GLU A 583 15.12 -1.50 -39.54
N LYS A 584 13.84 -1.48 -39.92
CA LYS A 584 13.19 -0.25 -40.37
C LYS A 584 13.14 0.79 -39.25
N LEU A 585 13.38 2.06 -39.59
CA LEU A 585 13.38 3.18 -38.63
C LEU A 585 12.11 3.20 -37.76
N GLY A 586 10.93 3.00 -38.35
CA GLY A 586 9.67 2.98 -37.59
C GLY A 586 9.60 1.87 -36.54
N PHE A 587 10.23 0.73 -36.80
CA PHE A 587 10.35 -0.36 -35.84
C PHE A 587 11.29 0.03 -34.70
N LYS A 588 12.47 0.57 -34.99
CA LYS A 588 13.43 1.06 -34.00
C LYS A 588 12.83 2.14 -33.09
N ILE A 589 12.10 3.10 -33.65
CA ILE A 589 11.38 4.14 -32.89
C ILE A 589 10.36 3.49 -31.94
N ARG A 590 9.54 2.56 -32.44
CA ARG A 590 8.54 1.87 -31.62
C ARG A 590 9.17 1.12 -30.46
N GLU A 591 10.25 0.40 -30.68
CA GLU A 591 10.97 -0.31 -29.62
C GLU A 591 11.54 0.66 -28.58
N ALA A 592 12.19 1.75 -29.01
CA ALA A 592 12.71 2.75 -28.09
C ALA A 592 11.59 3.41 -27.25
N GLN A 593 10.40 3.63 -27.84
CA GLN A 593 9.22 4.09 -27.11
C GLN A 593 8.70 3.05 -26.09
N LEU A 594 8.66 1.77 -26.46
CA LEU A 594 8.28 0.68 -25.54
C LEU A 594 9.28 0.56 -24.38
N GLN A 595 10.56 0.83 -24.62
CA GLN A 595 11.61 0.91 -23.61
C GLN A 595 11.54 2.21 -22.76
N GLN A 596 10.54 3.05 -22.99
CA GLN A 596 10.36 4.34 -22.32
C GLN A 596 11.60 5.26 -22.39
N THR A 597 12.41 5.11 -23.46
CA THR A 597 13.60 5.95 -23.68
C THR A 597 13.19 7.43 -23.78
N PRO A 598 13.75 8.34 -22.97
CA PRO A 598 13.35 9.75 -22.94
C PRO A 598 13.47 10.45 -24.28
N TYR A 599 14.60 10.28 -24.95
CA TYR A 599 14.91 10.94 -26.21
C TYR A 599 15.36 9.95 -27.28
N MET A 600 14.86 10.11 -28.50
CA MET A 600 15.28 9.37 -29.67
C MET A 600 15.80 10.37 -30.70
N ILE A 601 17.01 10.17 -31.20
CA ILE A 601 17.60 11.00 -32.25
C ILE A 601 17.61 10.19 -33.53
N THR A 602 17.01 10.73 -34.58
CA THR A 602 17.03 10.13 -35.92
C THR A 602 18.08 10.82 -36.76
N CYS A 603 18.94 10.03 -37.42
CA CYS A 603 20.01 10.54 -38.26
C CYS A 603 19.76 10.15 -39.72
N GLY A 604 19.47 11.15 -40.55
CA GLY A 604 19.34 11.07 -41.99
C GLY A 604 20.36 11.96 -42.69
N ASP A 605 20.15 12.22 -43.97
CA ASP A 605 21.04 13.08 -44.78
C ASP A 605 21.11 14.52 -44.24
N ASP A 606 19.97 15.07 -43.81
CA ASP A 606 19.87 16.44 -43.28
C ASP A 606 20.73 16.65 -42.04
N GLU A 607 20.67 15.68 -41.09
CA GLU A 607 21.46 15.73 -39.85
C GLU A 607 22.95 15.57 -40.09
N VAL A 608 23.33 14.73 -41.08
CA VAL A 608 24.75 14.54 -41.45
C VAL A 608 25.32 15.80 -42.13
N GLU A 609 24.53 16.49 -42.97
CA GLU A 609 24.95 17.69 -43.68
C GLU A 609 25.01 18.93 -42.79
N SER A 610 24.00 19.10 -41.89
CA SER A 610 23.90 20.29 -41.04
C SER A 610 24.71 20.15 -39.75
N GLY A 611 24.91 18.95 -39.25
CA GLY A 611 25.45 18.67 -37.91
C GLY A 611 24.47 18.94 -36.77
N ASN A 612 23.25 19.41 -37.05
CA ASN A 612 22.15 19.56 -36.11
C ASN A 612 21.40 18.23 -35.93
N ILE A 613 20.55 18.15 -34.94
CA ILE A 613 19.85 16.91 -34.60
C ILE A 613 18.33 17.06 -34.61
N SER A 614 17.65 15.97 -34.97
CA SER A 614 16.20 15.84 -34.86
C SER A 614 15.89 14.92 -33.66
N VAL A 615 15.24 15.48 -32.63
CA VAL A 615 14.96 14.79 -31.36
C VAL A 615 13.47 14.48 -31.23
N ARG A 616 13.15 13.23 -30.98
CA ARG A 616 11.80 12.76 -30.65
C ARG A 616 11.74 12.42 -29.17
N LEU A 617 10.79 12.99 -28.45
CA LEU A 617 10.48 12.65 -27.07
C LEU A 617 9.73 11.30 -27.02
N ARG A 618 9.79 10.63 -25.87
CA ARG A 618 8.97 9.42 -25.63
C ARG A 618 7.46 9.68 -25.71
N THR A 619 7.01 10.92 -25.55
CA THR A 619 5.62 11.34 -25.76
C THR A 619 5.19 11.33 -27.23
N GLY A 620 6.16 11.32 -28.15
CA GLY A 620 5.94 11.34 -29.59
C GLY A 620 6.18 12.72 -30.24
N GLU A 621 6.32 13.77 -29.46
CA GLU A 621 6.70 15.11 -29.94
C GLU A 621 8.07 15.10 -30.62
N VAL A 622 8.23 15.89 -31.67
CA VAL A 622 9.47 15.94 -32.47
C VAL A 622 9.90 17.39 -32.65
N GLU A 623 11.12 17.68 -32.23
CA GLU A 623 11.80 18.94 -32.59
C GLU A 623 12.95 18.66 -33.53
N LYS A 624 13.05 19.50 -34.57
CA LYS A 624 14.06 19.37 -35.63
C LYS A 624 15.05 20.53 -35.59
N ASP A 625 16.19 20.30 -36.19
CA ASP A 625 17.22 21.29 -36.37
C ASP A 625 17.75 21.90 -35.07
N LEU A 626 17.85 21.06 -34.02
CA LEU A 626 18.41 21.46 -32.73
C LEU A 626 19.93 21.50 -32.76
N ASP A 627 20.50 22.56 -32.18
CA ASP A 627 21.94 22.69 -31.95
C ASP A 627 22.38 21.61 -30.94
N LEU A 628 23.31 20.76 -31.37
CA LEU A 628 23.77 19.61 -30.59
C LEU A 628 24.41 20.01 -29.25
N ASP A 629 25.25 21.04 -29.23
CA ASP A 629 25.99 21.43 -28.02
C ASP A 629 25.04 22.05 -26.98
N LYS A 630 24.07 22.87 -27.42
CA LYS A 630 23.02 23.40 -26.52
C LYS A 630 22.13 22.29 -25.96
N PHE A 631 21.80 21.29 -26.77
CA PHE A 631 21.02 20.16 -26.31
C PHE A 631 21.78 19.34 -25.24
N ILE A 632 23.08 19.09 -25.45
CA ILE A 632 23.94 18.42 -24.46
C ILE A 632 23.99 19.22 -23.14
N GLU A 633 24.13 20.53 -23.21
CA GLU A 633 24.14 21.39 -22.01
C GLU A 633 22.81 21.32 -21.25
N SER A 634 21.67 21.40 -21.96
CA SER A 634 20.33 21.24 -21.39
C SER A 634 20.17 19.89 -20.70
N LEU A 635 20.65 18.80 -21.32
CA LEU A 635 20.61 17.46 -20.69
C LEU A 635 21.43 17.40 -19.42
N LYS A 636 22.66 17.95 -19.42
CA LYS A 636 23.51 18.01 -18.23
C LYS A 636 22.83 18.77 -17.09
N GLU A 637 22.20 19.89 -17.39
CA GLU A 637 21.44 20.66 -16.40
C GLU A 637 20.30 19.84 -15.82
N LYS A 638 19.47 19.22 -16.68
CA LYS A 638 18.34 18.37 -16.24
C LYS A 638 18.81 17.16 -15.40
N ILE A 639 19.94 16.58 -15.75
CA ILE A 639 20.52 15.45 -14.99
C ILE A 639 21.03 15.94 -13.62
N SER A 640 21.75 17.06 -13.58
CA SER A 640 22.35 17.58 -12.35
C SER A 640 21.29 18.13 -11.37
N THR A 641 20.28 18.79 -11.89
CA THR A 641 19.15 19.31 -11.09
C THR A 641 18.08 18.26 -10.79
N LYS A 642 18.24 17.02 -11.30
CA LYS A 642 17.28 15.93 -11.16
C LYS A 642 15.87 16.28 -11.64
N SER A 643 15.79 17.10 -12.70
CA SER A 643 14.53 17.56 -13.27
C SER A 643 13.62 16.41 -13.70
N LEU A 644 12.33 16.55 -13.41
CA LEU A 644 11.28 15.66 -13.91
C LEU A 644 10.79 16.06 -15.31
N ASP A 645 11.09 17.29 -15.71
CA ASP A 645 10.70 17.84 -17.01
C ASP A 645 11.67 17.38 -18.12
N LEU A 646 11.10 16.85 -19.20
CA LEU A 646 11.81 16.39 -20.40
C LEU A 646 11.63 17.33 -21.60
N THR A 647 10.92 18.45 -21.47
CA THR A 647 10.76 19.41 -22.58
C THR A 647 12.11 19.90 -23.10
N LEU A 648 12.21 20.14 -24.40
CA LEU A 648 13.45 20.50 -25.08
C LEU A 648 13.75 21.98 -24.97
#